data_c840bf503b6a26f977a5a7f6c7cb8d81
#
_entry.id   c840bf503b6a26f977a5a7f6c7cb8d81
#
_cell.length_a   1.000
_cell.length_b   1.000
_cell.length_c   1.000
_cell.angle_alpha   90.00
_cell.angle_beta   90.00
_cell.angle_gamma   90.00
#
_symmetry.space_group_name_H-M   'P 1'
#
loop_
_entity.id
_entity.type
_entity.pdbx_description
1 polymer ?
#
loop_
_entity_poly.entity_id
_entity_poly.type
_entity_poly.pdbx_seq_one_letter_code
_entity_poly.pdbx_strand_id
1 'polypeptide(L)'
;MKKIFKIVFDRHKHFKVVCLIVVAMVFLTFASQLEILALGIITKKGPDVFELFAPIKEGKLQKIDVVSQEEILERFDQIDTKKAGYLTPAEVDNFMTRTKKHDIIAKVTQWVNAIIPIKENLVGLAIFLVFVALFKAVTLFAHRFSTRVMAIRISRDLRQQYFEHIQTLPMKFYQDHHIGSLSSRVVSDSSMIAEAINACLVNYIQTPFTVLTTLCICFYTSWKLSLIIFIGFPLIVFPIVFLAKRVKRISKQIQQNQERFASVIIDFLAGIQTVKLFGMEEFSLKKYRDQNYKMAGLEQKSARYDLSSRPIIHTIGMFFLATALIYGLYVLQMSVPEILFYCGLLYIFYEPIKKFAEENSHIQRGIAAAERMCEVMELKPCITDSDGAETLEKFEDCIEFDNVWFQYDNDWVLKGLSFKVEKGKTVAIVGPTGAGKSTIVQLLPRLYDIQEGVIRINGKSINTFTQKSLREQIAFVPQKPFLFLDTVAENISYGQKLSIEQIQHAAKKAYADEFILELPQGYHTELSETGKNLSGGQQQRLAIARALAKNAPILIMDEATSSLDTVSEVHIKNAIHELRGQVTQVIIAHRLSTIEDADKIIYLEKGVKIAEGTKDELLKTCAGFKKMWDLMRHSKEHLANP
;
A
#
# COMPACT_ATOMS: atom_id res chain seq x y z
N MET A 1 -9.67 6.97 8.09
CA MET A 1 -10.50 5.75 8.26
C MET A 1 -11.90 5.88 7.67
N LYS A 2 -12.78 6.84 8.09
CA LYS A 2 -14.13 7.01 7.49
C LYS A 2 -14.12 7.12 5.96
N LYS A 3 -13.20 7.91 5.38
CA LYS A 3 -13.06 8.09 3.92
C LYS A 3 -12.66 6.79 3.21
N ILE A 4 -11.71 6.04 3.76
CA ILE A 4 -11.30 4.75 3.19
C ILE A 4 -12.41 3.71 3.30
N PHE A 5 -13.09 3.64 4.45
CA PHE A 5 -14.28 2.81 4.58
C PHE A 5 -15.32 3.15 3.49
N LYS A 6 -15.55 4.43 3.23
CA LYS A 6 -16.45 4.87 2.16
C LYS A 6 -15.96 4.41 0.78
N ILE A 7 -14.67 4.60 0.45
CA ILE A 7 -14.09 4.17 -0.83
C ILE A 7 -14.17 2.66 -1.01
N VAL A 8 -13.90 1.89 0.05
CA VAL A 8 -13.86 0.42 0.02
C VAL A 8 -15.26 -0.21 -0.01
N PHE A 9 -16.22 0.38 0.70
CA PHE A 9 -17.57 -0.19 0.86
C PHE A 9 -18.64 0.45 -0.02
N ASP A 10 -18.33 1.53 -0.75
CA ASP A 10 -19.30 2.30 -1.55
C ASP A 10 -19.85 1.54 -2.78
N ARG A 11 -19.31 0.34 -3.12
CA ARG A 11 -19.71 -0.41 -4.32
C ARG A 11 -20.30 -1.81 -4.08
N HIS A 12 -20.83 -2.15 -2.93
CA HIS A 12 -21.39 -3.48 -2.63
C HIS A 12 -20.52 -4.70 -3.02
N LYS A 13 -19.31 -4.48 -3.59
CA LYS A 13 -18.41 -5.53 -4.10
C LYS A 13 -18.00 -6.56 -3.03
N HIS A 14 -17.94 -6.15 -1.77
CA HIS A 14 -17.45 -7.00 -0.69
C HIS A 14 -18.55 -7.49 0.26
N PHE A 15 -19.82 -7.18 -0.02
CA PHE A 15 -20.94 -7.50 0.89
C PHE A 15 -21.03 -8.99 1.24
N LYS A 16 -20.89 -9.89 0.26
CA LYS A 16 -20.91 -11.35 0.50
C LYS A 16 -19.80 -11.80 1.46
N VAL A 17 -18.59 -11.22 1.34
CA VAL A 17 -17.45 -11.57 2.22
C VAL A 17 -17.66 -10.99 3.61
N VAL A 18 -18.23 -9.80 3.73
CA VAL A 18 -18.59 -9.20 5.02
C VAL A 18 -19.63 -10.06 5.75
N CYS A 19 -20.69 -10.50 5.06
CA CYS A 19 -21.68 -11.41 5.63
C CYS A 19 -21.03 -12.71 6.11
N LEU A 20 -20.13 -13.29 5.32
CA LEU A 20 -19.40 -14.51 5.71
C LEU A 20 -18.54 -14.27 6.97
N ILE A 21 -17.84 -13.12 7.05
CA ILE A 21 -17.04 -12.75 8.22
C ILE A 21 -17.91 -12.62 9.46
N VAL A 22 -19.07 -11.97 9.36
CA VAL A 22 -20.00 -11.79 10.48
C VAL A 22 -20.54 -13.15 10.93
N VAL A 23 -20.95 -14.00 10.02
CA VAL A 23 -21.41 -15.36 10.33
C VAL A 23 -20.32 -16.18 11.00
N ALA A 24 -19.09 -16.18 10.43
CA ALA A 24 -17.95 -16.89 11.00
C ALA A 24 -17.58 -16.35 12.41
N MET A 25 -17.70 -15.03 12.63
CA MET A 25 -17.49 -14.40 13.93
C MET A 25 -18.51 -14.86 14.97
N VAL A 26 -19.78 -14.94 14.60
CA VAL A 26 -20.84 -15.43 15.50
C VAL A 26 -20.56 -16.88 15.89
N PHE A 27 -20.24 -17.74 14.92
CA PHE A 27 -19.88 -19.14 15.21
C PHE A 27 -18.60 -19.27 16.05
N LEU A 28 -17.60 -18.44 15.79
CA LEU A 28 -16.36 -18.44 16.58
C LEU A 28 -16.62 -17.99 18.04
N THR A 29 -17.46 -16.98 18.22
CA THR A 29 -17.87 -16.52 19.56
C THR A 29 -18.62 -17.64 20.29
N PHE A 30 -19.55 -18.30 19.62
CA PHE A 30 -20.26 -19.44 20.15
C PHE A 30 -19.33 -20.61 20.53
N ALA A 31 -18.37 -20.95 19.64
CA ALA A 31 -17.37 -21.98 19.94
C ALA A 31 -16.51 -21.65 21.16
N SER A 32 -16.14 -20.37 21.33
CA SER A 32 -15.39 -19.90 22.50
C SER A 32 -16.22 -20.00 23.79
N GLN A 33 -17.55 -19.77 23.74
CA GLN A 33 -18.43 -19.96 24.88
C GLN A 33 -18.62 -21.44 25.24
N LEU A 34 -18.67 -22.33 24.23
CA LEU A 34 -18.70 -23.79 24.47
C LEU A 34 -17.42 -24.28 25.17
N GLU A 35 -16.26 -23.71 24.83
CA GLU A 35 -14.99 -24.04 25.50
C GLU A 35 -15.02 -23.62 26.99
N ILE A 36 -15.52 -22.42 27.29
CA ILE A 36 -15.70 -21.94 28.66
C ILE A 36 -16.67 -22.84 29.42
N LEU A 37 -17.77 -23.24 28.79
CA LEU A 37 -18.73 -24.15 29.35
C LEU A 37 -18.12 -25.53 29.66
N ALA A 38 -17.35 -26.08 28.71
CA ALA A 38 -16.62 -27.33 28.87
C ALA A 38 -15.64 -27.27 30.04
N LEU A 39 -14.90 -26.14 30.18
CA LEU A 39 -14.04 -25.89 31.34
C LEU A 39 -14.86 -25.91 32.66
N GLY A 40 -16.04 -25.27 32.67
CA GLY A 40 -16.94 -25.26 33.81
C GLY A 40 -17.45 -26.65 34.19
N ILE A 41 -17.74 -27.49 33.20
CA ILE A 41 -18.16 -28.90 33.43
C ILE A 41 -17.00 -29.69 34.05
N ILE A 42 -15.79 -29.57 33.53
CA ILE A 42 -14.60 -30.27 34.01
C ILE A 42 -14.29 -29.86 35.47
N THR A 43 -14.28 -28.56 35.77
CA THR A 43 -13.92 -28.06 37.10
C THR A 43 -14.97 -28.39 38.16
N LYS A 44 -16.26 -28.39 37.81
CA LYS A 44 -17.34 -28.79 38.75
C LYS A 44 -17.41 -30.30 39.01
N LYS A 45 -17.00 -31.12 38.04
CA LYS A 45 -17.07 -32.58 38.11
C LYS A 45 -15.74 -33.26 38.37
N GLY A 46 -14.62 -32.59 38.12
CA GLY A 46 -13.29 -33.15 38.36
C GLY A 46 -13.12 -33.72 39.78
N PRO A 47 -13.53 -32.97 40.84
CA PRO A 47 -13.49 -33.49 42.19
C PRO A 47 -14.40 -34.71 42.42
N ASP A 48 -15.62 -34.70 41.87
CA ASP A 48 -16.53 -35.83 41.98
C ASP A 48 -15.99 -37.08 41.28
N VAL A 49 -15.26 -36.90 40.19
CA VAL A 49 -14.58 -37.99 39.48
C VAL A 49 -13.34 -38.47 40.25
N PHE A 50 -12.58 -37.56 40.89
CA PHE A 50 -11.43 -37.94 41.73
C PHE A 50 -11.87 -38.57 43.07
N GLU A 51 -12.97 -38.13 43.66
CA GLU A 51 -13.60 -38.77 44.86
C GLU A 51 -14.20 -40.14 44.50
N LEU A 52 -14.66 -40.33 43.26
CA LEU A 52 -15.09 -41.64 42.74
C LEU A 52 -13.94 -42.66 42.63
N PHE A 53 -12.67 -42.23 42.62
CA PHE A 53 -11.50 -43.14 42.69
C PHE A 53 -10.97 -43.38 44.11
N ALA A 54 -11.42 -42.63 45.13
CA ALA A 54 -11.31 -43.06 46.52
C ALA A 54 -12.26 -44.25 46.73
N PRO A 55 -11.90 -45.27 47.48
CA PRO A 55 -12.60 -46.54 47.48
C PRO A 55 -14.02 -46.40 48.06
N ILE A 56 -14.95 -45.95 47.26
CA ILE A 56 -16.38 -46.13 47.52
C ILE A 56 -16.64 -47.60 47.18
N LYS A 57 -16.65 -48.43 48.23
CA LYS A 57 -17.16 -49.79 48.10
C LYS A 57 -18.60 -49.67 47.59
N GLU A 58 -18.80 -50.01 46.32
CA GLU A 58 -20.12 -50.20 45.69
C GLU A 58 -20.88 -48.94 45.18
N GLY A 59 -20.32 -47.73 45.07
CA GLY A 59 -21.03 -46.58 44.45
C GLY A 59 -22.28 -46.08 45.22
N LYS A 60 -22.37 -46.32 46.51
CA LYS A 60 -23.52 -46.02 47.41
C LYS A 60 -23.04 -45.13 48.54
N LEU A 61 -23.54 -43.92 48.67
CA LEU A 61 -23.34 -43.05 49.83
C LEU A 61 -24.33 -43.44 50.95
N GLN A 62 -23.84 -44.00 52.05
CA GLN A 62 -24.68 -44.27 53.27
C GLN A 62 -24.81 -42.98 54.08
N LYS A 63 -25.88 -42.89 54.90
CA LYS A 63 -26.19 -41.73 55.76
C LYS A 63 -25.02 -41.34 56.67
N ILE A 64 -24.16 -42.27 57.02
CA ILE A 64 -22.98 -42.11 57.88
C ILE A 64 -21.85 -41.40 57.18
N ASP A 65 -21.73 -41.54 55.84
CA ASP A 65 -20.64 -40.96 55.03
C ASP A 65 -20.92 -39.51 54.66
N VAL A 66 -22.11 -38.97 54.89
CA VAL A 66 -22.61 -37.64 54.54
C VAL A 66 -22.48 -36.62 55.67
N VAL A 67 -21.92 -37.01 56.84
CA VAL A 67 -21.82 -36.20 58.07
C VAL A 67 -21.10 -34.81 57.84
N SER A 68 -20.30 -34.65 56.79
CA SER A 68 -19.65 -33.41 56.50
C SER A 68 -20.44 -32.43 55.61
N GLN A 69 -21.64 -32.77 55.16
CA GLN A 69 -22.54 -31.97 54.35
C GLN A 69 -23.92 -31.78 54.99
N GLU A 70 -24.02 -30.86 55.95
CA GLU A 70 -25.23 -30.57 56.71
C GLU A 70 -26.48 -30.41 55.83
N GLU A 71 -26.38 -29.77 54.70
CA GLU A 71 -27.47 -29.48 53.75
C GLU A 71 -28.05 -30.76 53.10
N ILE A 72 -27.21 -31.75 52.85
CA ILE A 72 -27.61 -33.06 52.31
C ILE A 72 -28.17 -33.95 53.44
N LEU A 73 -27.58 -33.82 54.61
CA LEU A 73 -28.03 -34.61 55.79
C LEU A 73 -29.45 -34.24 56.26
N GLU A 74 -29.76 -32.93 56.33
CA GLU A 74 -31.09 -32.42 56.68
C GLU A 74 -32.20 -32.85 55.70
N ARG A 75 -31.82 -33.05 54.44
CA ARG A 75 -32.78 -33.38 53.38
C ARG A 75 -32.60 -34.77 52.79
N PHE A 76 -31.88 -35.65 53.51
CA PHE A 76 -31.56 -37.01 53.06
C PHE A 76 -32.80 -37.78 52.65
N ASP A 77 -33.83 -37.74 53.47
CA ASP A 77 -35.09 -38.47 53.25
C ASP A 77 -35.96 -37.92 52.12
N GLN A 78 -35.66 -36.66 51.67
CA GLN A 78 -36.28 -36.06 50.48
C GLN A 78 -35.52 -36.38 49.18
N ILE A 79 -34.26 -36.72 49.32
CA ILE A 79 -33.38 -37.06 48.19
C ILE A 79 -33.46 -38.55 47.88
N ASP A 80 -33.58 -39.40 48.93
CA ASP A 80 -33.78 -40.86 48.81
C ASP A 80 -35.18 -41.17 48.30
N THR A 81 -35.42 -40.93 47.02
CA THR A 81 -36.72 -41.17 46.37
C THR A 81 -37.11 -42.65 46.36
N LYS A 82 -36.13 -43.54 46.45
CA LYS A 82 -36.33 -45.00 46.43
C LYS A 82 -36.42 -45.65 47.82
N LYS A 83 -36.26 -44.86 48.90
CA LYS A 83 -36.22 -45.35 50.32
C LYS A 83 -35.19 -46.48 50.49
N ALA A 84 -34.09 -46.40 49.79
CA ALA A 84 -33.09 -47.46 49.80
C ALA A 84 -32.09 -47.33 50.95
N GLY A 85 -32.17 -46.25 51.77
CA GLY A 85 -31.29 -45.98 52.90
C GLY A 85 -29.86 -45.51 52.47
N TYR A 86 -29.65 -45.25 51.19
CA TYR A 86 -28.43 -44.70 50.64
C TYR A 86 -28.75 -43.80 49.45
N LEU A 87 -27.93 -42.78 49.24
CA LEU A 87 -28.07 -41.86 48.11
C LEU A 87 -27.13 -42.28 46.98
N THR A 88 -27.64 -42.28 45.78
CA THR A 88 -26.79 -42.38 44.58
C THR A 88 -26.32 -41.00 44.16
N PRO A 89 -25.12 -40.87 43.58
CA PRO A 89 -24.62 -39.57 43.07
C PRO A 89 -25.61 -38.89 42.11
N ALA A 90 -26.35 -39.67 41.34
CA ALA A 90 -27.38 -39.18 40.43
C ALA A 90 -28.59 -38.56 41.13
N GLU A 91 -29.00 -39.10 42.28
CA GLU A 91 -30.13 -38.57 43.08
C GLU A 91 -29.74 -37.28 43.78
N VAL A 92 -28.53 -37.18 44.34
CA VAL A 92 -27.99 -35.96 44.94
C VAL A 92 -27.87 -34.85 43.88
N ASP A 93 -27.33 -35.16 42.71
CA ASP A 93 -27.17 -34.20 41.64
C ASP A 93 -28.50 -33.72 41.03
N ASN A 94 -29.46 -34.61 40.90
CA ASN A 94 -30.81 -34.25 40.46
C ASN A 94 -31.54 -33.35 41.50
N PHE A 95 -31.33 -33.58 42.78
CA PHE A 95 -31.90 -32.74 43.85
C PHE A 95 -31.21 -31.35 43.86
N MET A 96 -29.89 -31.29 43.83
CA MET A 96 -29.12 -30.04 43.78
C MET A 96 -29.44 -29.24 42.53
N THR A 97 -29.68 -29.88 41.41
CA THR A 97 -30.08 -29.23 40.16
C THR A 97 -31.52 -28.68 40.22
N ARG A 98 -32.44 -29.36 40.92
CA ARG A 98 -33.83 -28.90 41.11
C ARG A 98 -33.94 -27.73 42.09
N THR A 99 -33.10 -27.67 43.11
CA THR A 99 -33.10 -26.58 44.12
C THR A 99 -32.44 -25.31 43.59
N LYS A 100 -31.47 -25.41 42.68
CA LYS A 100 -30.85 -24.25 42.00
C LYS A 100 -31.61 -23.87 40.72
N LYS A 101 -32.89 -23.52 40.82
CA LYS A 101 -33.80 -23.18 39.70
C LYS A 101 -33.32 -22.05 38.75
N HIS A 102 -32.27 -21.31 39.08
CA HIS A 102 -31.76 -20.18 38.30
C HIS A 102 -30.34 -20.36 37.74
N ASP A 103 -29.73 -21.54 37.85
CA ASP A 103 -28.39 -21.77 37.33
C ASP A 103 -28.45 -22.10 35.82
N ILE A 104 -28.12 -21.10 34.99
CA ILE A 104 -28.06 -21.24 33.52
C ILE A 104 -27.05 -22.33 33.12
N ILE A 105 -25.94 -22.46 33.86
CA ILE A 105 -24.91 -23.48 33.61
C ILE A 105 -25.50 -24.87 33.86
N ALA A 106 -26.30 -25.03 34.95
CA ALA A 106 -26.98 -26.29 35.25
C ALA A 106 -28.00 -26.68 34.16
N LYS A 107 -28.77 -25.71 33.63
CA LYS A 107 -29.71 -25.95 32.50
C LYS A 107 -28.99 -26.34 31.22
N VAL A 108 -27.90 -25.65 30.87
CA VAL A 108 -27.11 -25.98 29.68
C VAL A 108 -26.41 -27.32 29.85
N THR A 109 -25.92 -27.63 31.06
CA THR A 109 -25.34 -28.95 31.38
C THR A 109 -26.38 -30.07 31.26
N GLN A 110 -27.64 -29.85 31.71
CA GLN A 110 -28.72 -30.78 31.50
C GLN A 110 -29.06 -30.98 30.02
N TRP A 111 -29.11 -29.91 29.25
CA TRP A 111 -29.35 -29.99 27.81
C TRP A 111 -28.23 -30.74 27.08
N VAL A 112 -26.97 -30.46 27.41
CA VAL A 112 -25.79 -31.16 26.85
C VAL A 112 -25.79 -32.63 27.29
N ASN A 113 -26.14 -32.96 28.55
CA ASN A 113 -26.26 -34.34 29.03
C ASN A 113 -27.41 -35.11 28.38
N ALA A 114 -28.46 -34.42 27.91
CA ALA A 114 -29.56 -35.05 27.17
C ALA A 114 -29.13 -35.48 25.75
N ILE A 115 -28.16 -34.78 25.19
CA ILE A 115 -27.62 -35.08 23.85
C ILE A 115 -26.44 -36.06 23.92
N ILE A 116 -25.57 -35.88 24.91
CA ILE A 116 -24.38 -36.71 25.13
C ILE A 116 -24.39 -37.05 26.65
N PRO A 117 -24.52 -38.33 27.06
CA PRO A 117 -24.47 -38.71 28.46
C PRO A 117 -23.06 -38.57 29.05
N ILE A 118 -22.65 -37.31 29.28
CA ILE A 118 -21.33 -36.94 29.81
C ILE A 118 -21.19 -37.39 31.29
N LYS A 119 -22.31 -37.62 32.00
CA LYS A 119 -22.32 -37.90 33.41
C LYS A 119 -21.75 -39.27 33.79
N GLU A 120 -21.79 -40.22 32.91
CA GLU A 120 -21.41 -41.62 33.19
C GLU A 120 -20.20 -42.11 32.40
N ASN A 121 -19.68 -41.27 31.48
CA ASN A 121 -18.65 -41.76 30.55
C ASN A 121 -17.56 -40.71 30.30
N LEU A 122 -16.37 -40.92 30.88
CA LEU A 122 -15.15 -40.13 30.63
C LEU A 122 -14.82 -40.05 29.15
N VAL A 123 -15.12 -41.11 28.40
CA VAL A 123 -14.91 -41.15 26.93
C VAL A 123 -15.86 -40.16 26.24
N GLY A 124 -17.11 -40.02 26.69
CA GLY A 124 -18.07 -39.06 26.15
C GLY A 124 -17.62 -37.61 26.37
N LEU A 125 -17.06 -37.30 27.55
CA LEU A 125 -16.48 -35.98 27.84
C LEU A 125 -15.27 -35.69 26.93
N ALA A 126 -14.38 -36.68 26.76
CA ALA A 126 -13.23 -36.52 25.87
C ALA A 126 -13.66 -36.28 24.42
N ILE A 127 -14.64 -37.02 23.92
CA ILE A 127 -15.19 -36.81 22.55
C ILE A 127 -15.81 -35.43 22.43
N PHE A 128 -16.56 -34.96 23.43
CA PHE A 128 -17.14 -33.61 23.44
C PHE A 128 -16.07 -32.52 23.39
N LEU A 129 -14.99 -32.67 24.15
CA LEU A 129 -13.84 -31.73 24.14
C LEU A 129 -13.17 -31.69 22.78
N VAL A 130 -12.93 -32.83 22.18
CA VAL A 130 -12.35 -32.93 20.84
C VAL A 130 -13.28 -32.26 19.81
N PHE A 131 -14.60 -32.51 19.92
CA PHE A 131 -15.57 -31.86 19.02
C PHE A 131 -15.56 -30.33 19.18
N VAL A 132 -15.58 -29.82 20.42
CA VAL A 132 -15.50 -28.36 20.68
C VAL A 132 -14.21 -27.78 20.16
N ALA A 133 -13.08 -28.44 20.35
CA ALA A 133 -11.78 -28.00 19.83
C ALA A 133 -11.77 -27.98 18.30
N LEU A 134 -12.28 -29.02 17.66
CA LEU A 134 -12.36 -29.10 16.19
C LEU A 134 -13.31 -28.02 15.62
N PHE A 135 -14.48 -27.85 16.23
CA PHE A 135 -15.45 -26.83 15.86
C PHE A 135 -14.84 -25.42 15.98
N LYS A 136 -14.13 -25.15 17.09
CA LYS A 136 -13.40 -23.88 17.29
C LYS A 136 -12.29 -23.70 16.25
N ALA A 137 -11.52 -24.74 15.96
CA ALA A 137 -10.45 -24.68 14.94
C ALA A 137 -11.00 -24.34 13.55
N VAL A 138 -12.08 -24.99 13.13
CA VAL A 138 -12.72 -24.74 11.83
C VAL A 138 -13.29 -23.32 11.75
N THR A 139 -14.02 -22.89 12.77
CA THR A 139 -14.62 -21.55 12.80
C THR A 139 -13.56 -20.45 12.88
N LEU A 140 -12.48 -20.66 13.64
CA LEU A 140 -11.33 -19.77 13.72
C LEU A 140 -10.62 -19.64 12.38
N PHE A 141 -10.40 -20.78 11.71
CA PHE A 141 -9.81 -20.78 10.37
C PHE A 141 -10.70 -20.03 9.38
N ALA A 142 -11.99 -20.35 9.32
CA ALA A 142 -12.95 -19.70 8.43
C ALA A 142 -13.00 -18.17 8.66
N HIS A 143 -13.04 -17.74 9.92
CA HIS A 143 -13.04 -16.32 10.28
C HIS A 143 -11.73 -15.62 9.85
N ARG A 144 -10.57 -16.15 10.24
CA ARG A 144 -9.26 -15.56 9.90
C ARG A 144 -8.97 -15.58 8.41
N PHE A 145 -9.35 -16.66 7.72
CA PHE A 145 -9.18 -16.76 6.27
C PHE A 145 -10.04 -15.72 5.54
N SER A 146 -11.32 -15.61 5.93
CA SER A 146 -12.25 -14.66 5.30
C SER A 146 -11.81 -13.20 5.52
N THR A 147 -11.37 -12.84 6.72
CA THR A 147 -10.85 -11.50 7.02
C THR A 147 -9.57 -11.21 6.24
N ARG A 148 -8.66 -12.19 6.12
CA ARG A 148 -7.42 -12.04 5.35
C ARG A 148 -7.70 -11.88 3.85
N VAL A 149 -8.61 -12.68 3.28
CA VAL A 149 -9.04 -12.56 1.88
C VAL A 149 -9.65 -11.19 1.61
N MET A 150 -10.47 -10.69 2.54
CA MET A 150 -11.03 -9.34 2.43
C MET A 150 -9.94 -8.27 2.43
N ALA A 151 -8.97 -8.35 3.34
CA ALA A 151 -7.84 -7.43 3.42
C ALA A 151 -7.02 -7.41 2.10
N ILE A 152 -6.76 -8.59 1.52
CA ILE A 152 -6.06 -8.72 0.23
C ILE A 152 -6.86 -8.05 -0.92
N ARG A 153 -8.17 -8.28 -0.97
CA ARG A 153 -9.05 -7.67 -1.99
C ARG A 153 -9.07 -6.15 -1.87
N ILE A 154 -9.16 -5.62 -0.66
CA ILE A 154 -9.11 -4.18 -0.39
C ILE A 154 -7.76 -3.60 -0.83
N SER A 155 -6.65 -4.25 -0.50
CA SER A 155 -5.32 -3.80 -0.91
C SER A 155 -5.19 -3.75 -2.44
N ARG A 156 -5.69 -4.77 -3.15
CA ARG A 156 -5.72 -4.82 -4.61
C ARG A 156 -6.53 -3.64 -5.19
N ASP A 157 -7.73 -3.45 -4.69
CA ASP A 157 -8.64 -2.42 -5.23
C ASP A 157 -8.11 -1.00 -4.93
N LEU A 158 -7.50 -0.77 -3.75
CA LEU A 158 -6.85 0.49 -3.42
C LEU A 158 -5.64 0.77 -4.33
N ARG A 159 -4.80 -0.25 -4.58
CA ARG A 159 -3.65 -0.11 -5.50
C ARG A 159 -4.10 0.27 -6.90
N GLN A 160 -5.14 -0.40 -7.40
CA GLN A 160 -5.67 -0.12 -8.72
C GLN A 160 -6.25 1.30 -8.81
N GLN A 161 -7.12 1.69 -7.87
CA GLN A 161 -7.72 3.03 -7.84
C GLN A 161 -6.68 4.13 -7.69
N TYR A 162 -5.67 3.93 -6.83
CA TYR A 162 -4.58 4.89 -6.69
C TYR A 162 -3.77 5.01 -7.98
N PHE A 163 -3.44 3.88 -8.62
CA PHE A 163 -2.70 3.89 -9.88
C PHE A 163 -3.49 4.53 -11.02
N GLU A 164 -4.78 4.23 -11.15
CA GLU A 164 -5.68 4.90 -12.09
C GLU A 164 -5.74 6.41 -11.85
N HIS A 165 -5.84 6.82 -10.59
CA HIS A 165 -5.93 8.24 -10.22
C HIS A 165 -4.64 9.01 -10.53
N ILE A 166 -3.47 8.48 -10.14
CA ILE A 166 -2.21 9.18 -10.42
C ILE A 166 -1.98 9.40 -11.91
N GLN A 167 -2.45 8.52 -12.79
CA GLN A 167 -2.34 8.71 -14.24
C GLN A 167 -3.11 9.93 -14.75
N THR A 168 -4.10 10.41 -14.02
CA THR A 168 -4.89 11.59 -14.40
C THR A 168 -4.28 12.90 -13.90
N LEU A 169 -3.26 12.83 -13.03
CA LEU A 169 -2.66 14.01 -12.45
C LEU A 169 -1.70 14.72 -13.43
N PRO A 170 -1.56 16.06 -13.33
CA PRO A 170 -0.72 16.85 -14.24
C PRO A 170 0.77 16.59 -14.00
N MET A 171 1.59 16.93 -15.00
CA MET A 171 3.06 16.76 -14.94
C MET A 171 3.71 17.47 -13.75
N LYS A 172 3.17 18.60 -13.30
CA LYS A 172 3.64 19.31 -12.10
C LYS A 172 3.65 18.40 -10.87
N PHE A 173 2.63 17.55 -10.69
CA PHE A 173 2.57 16.59 -9.59
C PHE A 173 3.78 15.66 -9.57
N TYR A 174 4.22 15.19 -10.75
CA TYR A 174 5.37 14.29 -10.87
C TYR A 174 6.72 14.98 -10.69
N GLN A 175 6.78 16.31 -10.93
CA GLN A 175 7.97 17.12 -10.63
C GLN A 175 8.12 17.36 -9.12
N ASP A 176 7.02 17.56 -8.41
CA ASP A 176 7.00 17.84 -6.97
C ASP A 176 7.16 16.58 -6.11
N HIS A 177 6.97 15.39 -6.68
CA HIS A 177 6.97 14.13 -5.93
C HIS A 177 8.02 13.15 -6.45
N HIS A 178 8.84 12.61 -5.55
CA HIS A 178 9.82 11.58 -5.89
C HIS A 178 9.13 10.27 -6.30
N ILE A 179 9.55 9.66 -7.40
CA ILE A 179 9.03 8.40 -7.95
C ILE A 179 9.03 7.28 -6.90
N GLY A 180 10.11 7.17 -6.11
CA GLY A 180 10.21 6.18 -5.02
C GLY A 180 9.15 6.36 -3.94
N SER A 181 8.77 7.60 -3.62
CA SER A 181 7.67 7.90 -2.68
C SER A 181 6.33 7.44 -3.23
N LEU A 182 6.04 7.71 -4.51
CA LEU A 182 4.80 7.29 -5.16
C LEU A 182 4.70 5.76 -5.24
N SER A 183 5.79 5.08 -5.64
CA SER A 183 5.85 3.62 -5.66
C SER A 183 5.62 3.00 -4.28
N SER A 184 6.23 3.56 -3.23
CA SER A 184 6.02 3.11 -1.84
C SER A 184 4.56 3.26 -1.40
N ARG A 185 3.88 4.32 -1.79
CA ARG A 185 2.44 4.53 -1.50
C ARG A 185 1.57 3.46 -2.16
N VAL A 186 1.86 3.09 -3.41
CA VAL A 186 1.11 2.03 -4.11
C VAL A 186 1.29 0.68 -3.42
N VAL A 187 2.51 0.28 -3.08
CA VAL A 187 2.82 -1.08 -2.61
C VAL A 187 2.71 -1.19 -1.10
N SER A 188 3.45 -0.36 -0.35
CA SER A 188 3.58 -0.46 1.10
C SER A 188 2.36 0.09 1.83
N ASP A 189 1.91 1.32 1.49
CA ASP A 189 0.80 1.95 2.20
C ASP A 189 -0.51 1.18 2.01
N SER A 190 -0.79 0.66 0.81
CA SER A 190 -1.97 -0.18 0.57
C SER A 190 -1.96 -1.46 1.41
N SER A 191 -0.78 -2.07 1.63
CA SER A 191 -0.63 -3.24 2.50
C SER A 191 -0.84 -2.90 3.97
N MET A 192 -0.30 -1.76 4.44
CA MET A 192 -0.50 -1.28 5.82
C MET A 192 -1.98 -1.00 6.11
N ILE A 193 -2.71 -0.43 5.15
CA ILE A 193 -4.16 -0.19 5.27
C ILE A 193 -4.91 -1.53 5.38
N ALA A 194 -4.56 -2.50 4.53
CA ALA A 194 -5.17 -3.82 4.55
C ALA A 194 -4.92 -4.56 5.87
N GLU A 195 -3.69 -4.49 6.40
CA GLU A 195 -3.37 -5.05 7.73
C GLU A 195 -4.16 -4.37 8.85
N ALA A 196 -4.30 -3.04 8.81
CA ALA A 196 -5.11 -2.31 9.77
C ALA A 196 -6.60 -2.70 9.72
N ILE A 197 -7.14 -2.89 8.52
CA ILE A 197 -8.53 -3.35 8.35
C ILE A 197 -8.69 -4.78 8.87
N ASN A 198 -7.75 -5.67 8.57
CA ASN A 198 -7.75 -7.03 9.11
C ASN A 198 -7.69 -7.02 10.65
N ALA A 199 -6.81 -6.23 11.24
CA ALA A 199 -6.70 -6.04 12.68
C ALA A 199 -8.01 -5.49 13.29
N CYS A 200 -8.66 -4.53 12.62
CA CYS A 200 -9.97 -4.03 13.04
C CYS A 200 -11.04 -5.13 13.04
N LEU A 201 -11.14 -5.89 11.95
CA LEU A 201 -12.19 -6.92 11.80
C LEU A 201 -12.00 -8.08 12.79
N VAL A 202 -10.75 -8.52 12.99
CA VAL A 202 -10.44 -9.64 13.89
C VAL A 202 -10.55 -9.22 15.35
N ASN A 203 -9.94 -8.10 15.76
CA ASN A 203 -9.77 -7.81 17.19
C ASN A 203 -10.70 -6.72 17.71
N TYR A 204 -10.99 -5.65 16.94
CA TYR A 204 -11.84 -4.56 17.44
C TYR A 204 -13.34 -4.92 17.50
N ILE A 205 -13.76 -5.90 16.71
CA ILE A 205 -15.15 -6.38 16.76
C ILE A 205 -15.26 -7.58 17.69
N GLN A 206 -14.39 -8.59 17.55
CA GLN A 206 -14.45 -9.83 18.33
C GLN A 206 -14.03 -9.63 19.80
N THR A 207 -12.93 -8.89 20.05
CA THR A 207 -12.38 -8.73 21.40
C THR A 207 -13.37 -8.12 22.41
N PRO A 208 -14.09 -7.02 22.11
CA PRO A 208 -15.08 -6.49 23.03
C PRO A 208 -16.19 -7.48 23.37
N PHE A 209 -16.64 -8.27 22.39
CA PHE A 209 -17.64 -9.33 22.63
C PHE A 209 -17.10 -10.42 23.56
N THR A 210 -15.89 -10.92 23.32
CA THR A 210 -15.26 -11.92 24.17
C THR A 210 -15.03 -11.39 25.57
N VAL A 211 -14.55 -10.16 25.71
CA VAL A 211 -14.34 -9.49 26.99
C VAL A 211 -15.66 -9.33 27.75
N LEU A 212 -16.70 -8.82 27.08
CA LEU A 212 -18.02 -8.61 27.71
C LEU A 212 -18.63 -9.91 28.16
N THR A 213 -18.64 -10.95 27.34
CA THR A 213 -19.22 -12.26 27.69
C THR A 213 -18.44 -12.91 28.81
N THR A 214 -17.13 -12.90 28.81
CA THR A 214 -16.29 -13.42 29.89
C THR A 214 -16.52 -12.64 31.18
N LEU A 215 -16.62 -11.32 31.11
CA LEU A 215 -16.91 -10.46 32.25
C LEU A 215 -18.31 -10.78 32.86
N CYS A 216 -19.34 -10.95 32.03
CA CYS A 216 -20.67 -11.37 32.49
C CYS A 216 -20.62 -12.70 33.22
N ILE A 217 -19.86 -13.67 32.71
CA ILE A 217 -19.71 -14.98 33.37
C ILE A 217 -18.94 -14.85 34.69
N CYS A 218 -17.89 -14.02 34.76
CA CYS A 218 -17.18 -13.73 35.99
C CYS A 218 -18.10 -13.14 37.08
N PHE A 219 -18.90 -12.12 36.71
CA PHE A 219 -19.87 -11.51 37.64
C PHE A 219 -20.97 -12.47 38.06
N TYR A 220 -21.39 -13.35 37.15
CA TYR A 220 -22.39 -14.41 37.47
C TYR A 220 -21.83 -15.44 38.46
N THR A 221 -20.56 -15.86 38.29
CA THR A 221 -19.91 -16.84 39.15
C THR A 221 -19.67 -16.27 40.56
N SER A 222 -19.12 -15.05 40.66
CA SER A 222 -18.94 -14.38 41.96
C SER A 222 -18.85 -12.87 41.76
N TRP A 223 -19.95 -12.15 42.08
CA TRP A 223 -19.97 -10.69 41.92
C TRP A 223 -18.99 -9.98 42.86
N LYS A 224 -18.79 -10.49 44.08
CA LYS A 224 -17.87 -9.91 45.07
C LYS A 224 -16.42 -9.99 44.61
N LEU A 225 -15.99 -11.17 44.14
CA LEU A 225 -14.63 -11.38 43.65
C LEU A 225 -14.37 -10.58 42.35
N SER A 226 -15.36 -10.57 41.45
CA SER A 226 -15.29 -9.79 40.19
C SER A 226 -15.18 -8.29 40.43
N LEU A 227 -15.86 -7.76 41.45
CA LEU A 227 -15.78 -6.34 41.81
C LEU A 227 -14.36 -5.94 42.28
N ILE A 228 -13.74 -6.78 43.14
CA ILE A 228 -12.36 -6.56 43.61
C ILE A 228 -11.38 -6.54 42.43
N ILE A 229 -11.51 -7.50 41.53
CA ILE A 229 -10.64 -7.57 40.34
C ILE A 229 -10.91 -6.40 39.41
N PHE A 230 -12.15 -5.99 39.22
CA PHE A 230 -12.52 -4.85 38.38
C PHE A 230 -11.95 -3.53 38.92
N ILE A 231 -11.98 -3.33 40.28
CA ILE A 231 -11.35 -2.17 40.91
C ILE A 231 -9.82 -2.21 40.74
N GLY A 232 -9.23 -3.42 40.75
CA GLY A 232 -7.80 -3.60 40.46
C GLY A 232 -7.40 -3.46 38.98
N PHE A 233 -8.33 -3.53 38.04
CA PHE A 233 -8.08 -3.50 36.60
C PHE A 233 -7.28 -2.27 36.12
N PRO A 234 -7.53 -1.05 36.59
CA PRO A 234 -6.69 0.12 36.26
C PRO A 234 -5.22 -0.09 36.56
N LEU A 235 -4.87 -0.89 37.59
CA LEU A 235 -3.48 -1.21 37.94
C LEU A 235 -2.77 -2.02 36.83
N ILE A 236 -3.53 -2.82 36.08
CA ILE A 236 -3.02 -3.56 34.90
C ILE A 236 -2.92 -2.63 33.68
N VAL A 237 -3.95 -1.82 33.47
CA VAL A 237 -4.07 -0.97 32.26
C VAL A 237 -3.05 0.16 32.26
N PHE A 238 -2.78 0.77 33.42
CA PHE A 238 -1.88 1.92 33.53
C PHE A 238 -0.46 1.64 33.02
N PRO A 239 0.25 0.58 33.45
CA PRO A 239 1.57 0.24 32.93
C PRO A 239 1.54 -0.04 31.41
N ILE A 240 0.52 -0.72 30.92
CA ILE A 240 0.37 -1.03 29.50
C ILE A 240 0.28 0.25 28.67
N VAL A 241 -0.60 1.17 29.04
CA VAL A 241 -0.79 2.45 28.36
C VAL A 241 0.46 3.31 28.44
N PHE A 242 1.13 3.34 29.59
CA PHE A 242 2.38 4.08 29.78
C PHE A 242 3.49 3.55 28.86
N LEU A 243 3.72 2.24 28.85
CA LEU A 243 4.74 1.61 27.99
C LEU A 243 4.39 1.78 26.51
N ALA A 244 3.14 1.59 26.12
CA ALA A 244 2.68 1.78 24.74
C ALA A 244 2.93 3.22 24.24
N LYS A 245 2.69 4.24 25.07
CA LYS A 245 3.02 5.64 24.74
C LYS A 245 4.51 5.87 24.53
N ARG A 246 5.36 5.21 25.32
CA ARG A 246 6.82 5.28 25.20
C ARG A 246 7.30 4.61 23.92
N VAL A 247 6.83 3.39 23.65
CA VAL A 247 7.13 2.65 22.41
C VAL A 247 6.70 3.47 21.19
N LYS A 248 5.48 4.02 21.17
CA LYS A 248 4.99 4.87 20.07
C LYS A 248 5.90 6.07 19.80
N ARG A 249 6.38 6.76 20.83
CA ARG A 249 7.31 7.90 20.68
C ARG A 249 8.64 7.47 20.05
N ILE A 250 9.19 6.35 20.51
CA ILE A 250 10.46 5.83 20.00
C ILE A 250 10.29 5.29 18.57
N SER A 251 9.19 4.62 18.27
CA SER A 251 8.87 4.15 16.91
C SER A 251 8.83 5.30 15.90
N LYS A 252 8.29 6.46 16.29
CA LYS A 252 8.33 7.67 15.43
C LYS A 252 9.77 8.12 15.18
N GLN A 253 10.64 8.09 16.19
CA GLN A 253 12.05 8.43 16.02
C GLN A 253 12.79 7.41 15.13
N ILE A 254 12.49 6.12 15.27
CA ILE A 254 13.02 5.05 14.41
C ILE A 254 12.64 5.32 12.97
N GLN A 255 11.37 5.61 12.67
CA GLN A 255 10.90 5.90 11.32
C GLN A 255 11.61 7.10 10.69
N GLN A 256 11.72 8.21 11.42
CA GLN A 256 12.47 9.39 10.95
C GLN A 256 13.96 9.12 10.71
N ASN A 257 14.56 8.28 11.55
CA ASN A 257 15.96 7.90 11.36
C ASN A 257 16.13 6.90 10.21
N GLN A 258 15.16 6.04 9.98
CA GLN A 258 15.15 5.08 8.86
C GLN A 258 15.14 5.77 7.50
N GLU A 259 14.40 6.88 7.36
CA GLU A 259 14.40 7.69 6.15
C GLU A 259 15.80 8.29 5.88
N ARG A 260 16.46 8.82 6.92
CA ARG A 260 17.84 9.34 6.81
C ARG A 260 18.85 8.23 6.53
N PHE A 261 18.70 7.09 7.15
CA PHE A 261 19.55 5.93 6.93
C PHE A 261 19.44 5.41 5.47
N ALA A 262 18.21 5.31 4.96
CA ALA A 262 17.97 4.94 3.58
C ALA A 262 18.56 5.96 2.59
N SER A 263 18.45 7.27 2.88
CA SER A 263 19.07 8.31 2.06
C SER A 263 20.59 8.15 1.97
N VAL A 264 21.28 7.86 3.08
CA VAL A 264 22.74 7.64 3.07
C VAL A 264 23.13 6.46 2.18
N ILE A 265 22.35 5.38 2.19
CA ILE A 265 22.60 4.21 1.33
C ILE A 265 22.35 4.56 -0.14
N ILE A 266 21.26 5.25 -0.45
CA ILE A 266 20.91 5.64 -1.82
C ILE A 266 21.97 6.60 -2.38
N ASP A 267 22.38 7.60 -1.61
CA ASP A 267 23.43 8.56 -2.00
C ASP A 267 24.75 7.84 -2.29
N PHE A 268 25.12 6.88 -1.47
CA PHE A 268 26.33 6.08 -1.66
C PHE A 268 26.24 5.24 -2.95
N LEU A 269 25.12 4.51 -3.14
CA LEU A 269 24.93 3.65 -4.31
C LEU A 269 24.86 4.47 -5.61
N ALA A 270 24.16 5.60 -5.59
CA ALA A 270 24.06 6.50 -6.73
C ALA A 270 25.41 7.14 -7.07
N GLY A 271 26.20 7.48 -6.04
CA GLY A 271 27.51 8.09 -6.17
C GLY A 271 28.70 7.13 -6.14
N ILE A 272 28.48 5.81 -6.27
CA ILE A 272 29.54 4.79 -6.07
C ILE A 272 30.76 5.02 -6.97
N GLN A 273 30.57 5.44 -8.22
CA GLN A 273 31.66 5.75 -9.12
C GLN A 273 32.52 6.90 -8.59
N THR A 274 31.90 7.95 -8.06
CA THR A 274 32.60 9.08 -7.44
C THR A 274 33.36 8.64 -6.21
N VAL A 275 32.73 7.84 -5.33
CA VAL A 275 33.39 7.31 -4.12
C VAL A 275 34.63 6.51 -4.49
N LYS A 276 34.53 5.66 -5.54
CA LYS A 276 35.64 4.84 -6.03
C LYS A 276 36.76 5.68 -6.65
N LEU A 277 36.39 6.65 -7.49
CA LEU A 277 37.38 7.53 -8.16
C LEU A 277 38.17 8.41 -7.19
N PHE A 278 37.53 8.84 -6.11
CA PHE A 278 38.17 9.69 -5.10
C PHE A 278 38.76 8.91 -3.91
N GLY A 279 38.61 7.57 -3.87
CA GLY A 279 39.10 6.75 -2.76
C GLY A 279 38.45 7.07 -1.42
N MET A 280 37.18 7.49 -1.42
CA MET A 280 36.45 7.99 -0.24
C MET A 280 35.57 6.94 0.44
N GLU A 281 35.94 5.66 0.35
CA GLU A 281 35.19 4.54 0.96
C GLU A 281 35.12 4.67 2.47
N GLU A 282 36.22 5.02 3.12
CA GLU A 282 36.29 5.20 4.58
C GLU A 282 35.38 6.32 5.08
N PHE A 283 35.35 7.44 4.35
CA PHE A 283 34.44 8.56 4.68
C PHE A 283 32.98 8.14 4.58
N SER A 284 32.62 7.45 3.52
CA SER A 284 31.27 6.94 3.30
C SER A 284 30.88 5.91 4.36
N LEU A 285 31.82 5.00 4.71
CA LEU A 285 31.63 3.99 5.75
C LEU A 285 31.43 4.62 7.13
N LYS A 286 32.18 5.68 7.46
CA LYS A 286 31.99 6.44 8.71
C LYS A 286 30.59 7.03 8.79
N LYS A 287 30.12 7.70 7.73
CA LYS A 287 28.78 8.29 7.66
C LYS A 287 27.68 7.24 7.83
N TYR A 288 27.84 6.08 7.17
CA TYR A 288 26.94 4.93 7.32
C TYR A 288 26.96 4.39 8.77
N ARG A 289 28.15 4.16 9.33
CA ARG A 289 28.34 3.62 10.68
C ARG A 289 27.66 4.49 11.74
N ASP A 290 27.81 5.81 11.64
CA ASP A 290 27.20 6.76 12.59
C ASP A 290 25.66 6.66 12.56
N GLN A 291 25.05 6.53 11.40
CA GLN A 291 23.60 6.36 11.28
C GLN A 291 23.14 4.98 11.74
N ASN A 292 23.92 3.93 11.45
CA ASN A 292 23.63 2.56 11.86
C ASN A 292 23.66 2.42 13.40
N TYR A 293 24.66 3.04 14.08
CA TYR A 293 24.69 3.06 15.54
C TYR A 293 23.52 3.82 16.16
N LYS A 294 23.10 4.93 15.55
CA LYS A 294 21.89 5.66 16.00
C LYS A 294 20.66 4.80 15.85
N MET A 295 20.52 4.09 14.72
CA MET A 295 19.41 3.20 14.47
C MET A 295 19.36 2.08 15.49
N ALA A 296 20.47 1.36 15.68
CA ALA A 296 20.59 0.29 16.67
C ALA A 296 20.29 0.77 18.11
N GLY A 297 20.74 1.96 18.48
CA GLY A 297 20.44 2.55 19.78
C GLY A 297 18.95 2.83 20.01
N LEU A 298 18.25 3.30 18.97
CA LEU A 298 16.81 3.53 19.02
C LEU A 298 16.04 2.21 19.07
N GLU A 299 16.46 1.21 18.29
CA GLU A 299 15.86 -0.13 18.28
C GLU A 299 16.04 -0.83 19.63
N GLN A 300 17.24 -0.79 20.23
CA GLN A 300 17.49 -1.31 21.57
C GLN A 300 16.60 -0.63 22.61
N LYS A 301 16.45 0.70 22.53
CA LYS A 301 15.58 1.46 23.43
C LYS A 301 14.12 1.07 23.26
N SER A 302 13.65 0.87 22.03
CA SER A 302 12.30 0.39 21.72
C SER A 302 12.09 -1.02 22.27
N ALA A 303 13.01 -1.93 21.99
CA ALA A 303 12.98 -3.31 22.46
C ALA A 303 12.93 -3.40 23.99
N ARG A 304 13.67 -2.56 24.71
CA ARG A 304 13.63 -2.52 26.18
C ARG A 304 12.22 -2.27 26.70
N TYR A 305 11.51 -1.27 26.17
CA TYR A 305 10.14 -0.95 26.61
C TYR A 305 9.13 -1.99 26.13
N ASP A 306 9.24 -2.47 24.91
CA ASP A 306 8.33 -3.47 24.35
C ASP A 306 8.43 -4.80 25.11
N LEU A 307 9.65 -5.31 25.27
CA LEU A 307 9.89 -6.58 25.97
C LEU A 307 9.62 -6.49 27.47
N SER A 308 9.76 -5.32 28.10
CA SER A 308 9.42 -5.12 29.51
C SER A 308 7.91 -5.23 29.77
N SER A 309 7.07 -5.00 28.77
CA SER A 309 5.62 -5.07 28.91
C SER A 309 5.14 -6.47 29.33
N ARG A 310 5.68 -7.52 28.72
CA ARG A 310 5.27 -8.91 28.98
C ARG A 310 5.54 -9.38 30.42
N PRO A 311 6.76 -9.25 30.97
CA PRO A 311 7.02 -9.62 32.36
C PRO A 311 6.17 -8.83 33.36
N ILE A 312 6.01 -7.53 33.17
CA ILE A 312 5.21 -6.68 34.06
C ILE A 312 3.75 -7.13 34.08
N ILE A 313 3.15 -7.33 32.89
CA ILE A 313 1.76 -7.76 32.79
C ILE A 313 1.59 -9.15 33.38
N HIS A 314 2.54 -10.06 33.11
CA HIS A 314 2.50 -11.42 33.68
C HIS A 314 2.59 -11.39 35.22
N THR A 315 3.52 -10.61 35.79
CA THR A 315 3.66 -10.48 37.25
C THR A 315 2.40 -9.92 37.90
N ILE A 316 1.82 -8.87 37.32
CA ILE A 316 0.55 -8.29 37.80
C ILE A 316 -0.59 -9.31 37.66
N GLY A 317 -0.66 -10.02 36.54
CA GLY A 317 -1.66 -11.06 36.32
C GLY A 317 -1.57 -12.19 37.36
N MET A 318 -0.35 -12.66 37.67
CA MET A 318 -0.13 -13.66 38.71
C MET A 318 -0.49 -13.13 40.11
N PHE A 319 -0.22 -11.86 40.39
CA PHE A 319 -0.63 -11.23 41.63
C PHE A 319 -2.18 -11.24 41.79
N PHE A 320 -2.91 -10.88 40.73
CA PHE A 320 -4.37 -10.93 40.74
C PHE A 320 -4.90 -12.36 40.87
N LEU A 321 -4.28 -13.32 40.21
CA LEU A 321 -4.64 -14.72 40.31
C LEU A 321 -4.44 -15.23 41.75
N ALA A 322 -3.29 -14.92 42.36
CA ALA A 322 -3.02 -15.27 43.77
C ALA A 322 -4.02 -14.59 44.72
N THR A 323 -4.33 -13.31 44.51
CA THR A 323 -5.34 -12.58 45.30
C THR A 323 -6.71 -13.20 45.16
N ALA A 324 -7.11 -13.56 43.94
CA ALA A 324 -8.39 -14.24 43.69
C ALA A 324 -8.47 -15.59 44.41
N LEU A 325 -7.38 -16.34 44.38
CA LEU A 325 -7.29 -17.66 45.03
C LEU A 325 -7.37 -17.54 46.55
N ILE A 326 -6.57 -16.66 47.17
CA ILE A 326 -6.56 -16.45 48.62
C ILE A 326 -7.90 -15.87 49.10
N TYR A 327 -8.38 -14.79 48.49
CA TYR A 327 -9.60 -14.12 48.88
C TYR A 327 -10.83 -15.02 48.67
N GLY A 328 -10.87 -15.76 47.54
CA GLY A 328 -11.95 -16.69 47.23
C GLY A 328 -12.03 -17.83 48.23
N LEU A 329 -10.88 -18.46 48.60
CA LEU A 329 -10.86 -19.57 49.55
C LEU A 329 -11.15 -19.13 50.99
N TYR A 330 -10.42 -18.13 51.50
CA TYR A 330 -10.43 -17.80 52.91
C TYR A 330 -11.53 -16.81 53.31
N VAL A 331 -11.87 -15.83 52.42
CA VAL A 331 -12.84 -14.79 52.77
C VAL A 331 -14.25 -15.12 52.26
N LEU A 332 -14.33 -15.58 50.99
CA LEU A 332 -15.62 -15.91 50.39
C LEU A 332 -16.04 -17.37 50.58
N GLN A 333 -15.15 -18.23 51.13
CA GLN A 333 -15.39 -19.66 51.36
C GLN A 333 -15.92 -20.38 50.11
N MET A 334 -15.41 -20.01 48.93
CA MET A 334 -15.79 -20.64 47.67
C MET A 334 -15.21 -22.06 47.61
N SER A 335 -15.92 -22.96 46.93
CA SER A 335 -15.40 -24.31 46.68
C SER A 335 -14.18 -24.28 45.74
N VAL A 336 -13.26 -25.23 45.89
CA VAL A 336 -12.07 -25.35 45.06
C VAL A 336 -12.41 -25.38 43.56
N PRO A 337 -13.44 -26.14 43.10
CA PRO A 337 -13.86 -26.13 41.70
C PRO A 337 -14.29 -24.75 41.18
N GLU A 338 -15.03 -24.00 41.99
CA GLU A 338 -15.49 -22.65 41.60
C GLU A 338 -14.34 -21.68 41.45
N ILE A 339 -13.34 -21.76 42.32
CA ILE A 339 -12.16 -20.92 42.24
C ILE A 339 -11.28 -21.28 41.03
N LEU A 340 -11.06 -22.58 40.77
CA LEU A 340 -10.32 -23.03 39.59
C LEU A 340 -11.01 -22.58 38.30
N PHE A 341 -12.34 -22.67 38.23
CA PHE A 341 -13.11 -22.15 37.11
C PHE A 341 -12.94 -20.64 36.97
N TYR A 342 -13.02 -19.89 38.06
CA TYR A 342 -12.83 -18.44 38.08
C TYR A 342 -11.41 -18.04 37.64
N CYS A 343 -10.39 -18.73 38.08
CA CYS A 343 -9.00 -18.53 37.64
C CYS A 343 -8.83 -18.82 36.15
N GLY A 344 -9.49 -19.85 35.64
CA GLY A 344 -9.54 -20.15 34.20
C GLY A 344 -10.19 -19.03 33.39
N LEU A 345 -11.30 -18.43 33.88
CA LEU A 345 -11.93 -17.26 33.25
C LEU A 345 -10.99 -16.05 33.22
N LEU A 346 -10.27 -15.78 34.31
CA LEU A 346 -9.29 -14.71 34.36
C LEU A 346 -8.14 -14.91 33.35
N TYR A 347 -7.68 -16.14 33.18
CA TYR A 347 -6.66 -16.48 32.20
C TYR A 347 -7.17 -16.27 30.78
N ILE A 348 -8.41 -16.68 30.47
CA ILE A 348 -9.03 -16.43 29.15
C ILE A 348 -9.23 -14.93 28.90
N PHE A 349 -9.53 -14.14 29.93
CA PHE A 349 -9.71 -12.70 29.84
C PHE A 349 -8.42 -11.95 29.50
N TYR A 350 -7.27 -12.47 29.90
CA TYR A 350 -5.97 -11.83 29.72
C TYR A 350 -5.53 -11.76 28.23
N GLU A 351 -5.76 -12.82 27.47
CA GLU A 351 -5.25 -12.92 26.08
C GLU A 351 -5.88 -11.89 25.11
N PRO A 352 -7.19 -11.64 25.11
CA PRO A 352 -7.83 -10.59 24.31
C PRO A 352 -7.28 -9.19 24.58
N ILE A 353 -7.02 -8.85 25.85
CA ILE A 353 -6.50 -7.53 26.23
C ILE A 353 -5.09 -7.32 25.66
N LYS A 354 -4.24 -8.34 25.76
CA LYS A 354 -2.90 -8.33 25.20
C LYS A 354 -2.92 -8.13 23.67
N LYS A 355 -3.74 -8.91 22.97
CA LYS A 355 -3.89 -8.81 21.51
C LYS A 355 -4.41 -7.44 21.09
N PHE A 356 -5.37 -6.88 21.83
CA PHE A 356 -5.89 -5.55 21.56
C PHE A 356 -4.80 -4.46 21.60
N ALA A 357 -3.86 -4.56 22.54
CA ALA A 357 -2.76 -3.64 22.66
C ALA A 357 -1.74 -3.78 21.49
N GLU A 358 -1.41 -5.01 21.10
CA GLU A 358 -0.51 -5.32 19.98
C GLU A 358 -1.07 -4.82 18.64
N GLU A 359 -2.35 -5.06 18.37
CA GLU A 359 -3.01 -4.70 17.12
C GLU A 359 -3.23 -3.18 16.95
N ASN A 360 -3.28 -2.42 18.04
CA ASN A 360 -3.43 -0.97 17.95
C ASN A 360 -2.29 -0.31 17.16
N SER A 361 -1.08 -0.87 17.19
CA SER A 361 0.05 -0.37 16.40
C SER A 361 -0.16 -0.54 14.89
N HIS A 362 -0.75 -1.67 14.47
CA HIS A 362 -1.12 -1.92 13.07
C HIS A 362 -2.16 -0.91 12.58
N ILE A 363 -3.17 -0.63 13.41
CA ILE A 363 -4.21 0.33 13.10
C ILE A 363 -3.64 1.75 12.96
N GLN A 364 -2.77 2.19 13.87
CA GLN A 364 -2.14 3.51 13.79
C GLN A 364 -1.27 3.68 12.53
N ARG A 365 -0.50 2.64 12.17
CA ARG A 365 0.27 2.64 10.90
C ARG A 365 -0.63 2.70 9.68
N GLY A 366 -1.72 1.92 9.69
CA GLY A 366 -2.70 1.94 8.60
C GLY A 366 -3.44 3.28 8.48
N ILE A 367 -3.72 3.98 9.59
CA ILE A 367 -4.31 5.33 9.56
C ILE A 367 -3.34 6.31 8.89
N ALA A 368 -2.06 6.31 9.29
CA ALA A 368 -1.06 7.19 8.71
C ALA A 368 -0.84 6.91 7.19
N ALA A 369 -0.80 5.63 6.81
CA ALA A 369 -0.74 5.23 5.39
C ALA A 369 -1.97 5.70 4.62
N ALA A 370 -3.15 5.58 5.23
CA ALA A 370 -4.40 6.03 4.67
C ALA A 370 -4.46 7.55 4.43
N GLU A 371 -3.95 8.33 5.37
CA GLU A 371 -3.86 9.79 5.24
C GLU A 371 -2.99 10.17 4.05
N ARG A 372 -1.80 9.55 3.90
CA ARG A 372 -0.91 9.80 2.76
C ARG A 372 -1.52 9.41 1.40
N MET A 373 -2.23 8.28 1.34
CA MET A 373 -2.90 7.88 0.10
C MET A 373 -4.07 8.80 -0.24
N CYS A 374 -4.90 9.16 0.75
CA CYS A 374 -6.03 10.06 0.56
C CYS A 374 -5.58 11.46 0.13
N GLU A 375 -4.48 11.97 0.67
CA GLU A 375 -3.90 13.26 0.27
C GLU A 375 -3.71 13.34 -1.26
N VAL A 376 -3.15 12.30 -1.87
CA VAL A 376 -2.98 12.23 -3.33
C VAL A 376 -4.29 11.95 -4.06
N MET A 377 -5.12 11.04 -3.55
CA MET A 377 -6.40 10.70 -4.20
C MET A 377 -7.44 11.85 -4.16
N GLU A 378 -7.27 12.85 -3.32
CA GLU A 378 -8.12 14.04 -3.25
C GLU A 378 -7.65 15.16 -4.18
N LEU A 379 -6.45 15.06 -4.75
CA LEU A 379 -5.97 16.01 -5.75
C LEU A 379 -6.85 15.89 -7.00
N LYS A 380 -7.34 17.03 -7.46
CA LYS A 380 -8.12 17.09 -8.70
C LYS A 380 -7.17 17.26 -9.88
N PRO A 381 -7.39 16.55 -11.00
CA PRO A 381 -6.67 16.83 -12.23
C PRO A 381 -6.92 18.30 -12.64
N CYS A 382 -5.84 19.07 -12.79
CA CYS A 382 -5.95 20.47 -13.21
C CYS A 382 -6.22 20.58 -14.73
N ILE A 383 -5.71 19.60 -15.51
CA ILE A 383 -5.86 19.55 -16.96
C ILE A 383 -6.92 18.49 -17.27
N THR A 384 -8.12 18.92 -17.58
CA THR A 384 -9.27 18.07 -17.94
C THR A 384 -9.83 18.48 -19.28
N ASP A 385 -10.51 17.57 -19.93
CA ASP A 385 -11.27 17.91 -21.12
C ASP A 385 -12.47 18.74 -20.71
N SER A 386 -12.79 19.78 -21.49
CA SER A 386 -13.97 20.64 -21.25
C SER A 386 -15.26 19.88 -21.55
N ASP A 387 -16.34 20.24 -20.86
CA ASP A 387 -17.67 19.70 -21.21
C ASP A 387 -18.00 20.04 -22.66
N GLY A 388 -18.17 19.00 -23.51
CA GLY A 388 -18.39 19.16 -24.95
C GLY A 388 -17.11 19.27 -25.79
N ALA A 389 -15.95 18.84 -25.26
CA ALA A 389 -14.69 18.81 -26.02
C ALA A 389 -14.84 18.01 -27.33
N GLU A 390 -14.36 18.60 -28.43
CA GLU A 390 -14.43 18.04 -29.76
C GLU A 390 -13.30 17.02 -30.00
N THR A 391 -13.50 16.10 -30.93
CA THR A 391 -12.42 15.21 -31.40
C THR A 391 -11.65 15.88 -32.51
N LEU A 392 -10.32 15.99 -32.41
CA LEU A 392 -9.47 16.41 -33.50
C LEU A 392 -9.24 15.22 -34.46
N GLU A 393 -10.02 15.15 -35.52
CA GLU A 393 -9.93 14.03 -36.47
C GLU A 393 -8.63 14.06 -37.27
N LYS A 394 -8.23 15.24 -37.78
CA LYS A 394 -7.06 15.38 -38.65
C LYS A 394 -6.45 16.77 -38.54
N PHE A 395 -5.11 16.80 -38.57
CA PHE A 395 -4.36 18.04 -38.72
C PHE A 395 -4.32 18.46 -40.21
N GLU A 396 -4.85 19.65 -40.56
CA GLU A 396 -5.07 20.04 -41.96
C GLU A 396 -4.39 21.36 -42.36
N ASP A 397 -4.18 22.31 -41.43
CA ASP A 397 -3.73 23.66 -41.73
C ASP A 397 -2.41 24.02 -41.03
N CYS A 398 -2.49 24.49 -39.80
CA CYS A 398 -1.34 25.04 -39.08
C CYS A 398 -1.47 24.89 -37.56
N ILE A 399 -0.32 25.06 -36.91
CA ILE A 399 -0.20 25.28 -35.47
C ILE A 399 0.10 26.76 -35.26
N GLU A 400 -0.63 27.44 -34.41
CA GLU A 400 -0.46 28.84 -34.12
C GLU A 400 -0.34 29.09 -32.62
N PHE A 401 0.72 29.78 -32.22
CA PHE A 401 0.88 30.38 -30.90
C PHE A 401 0.54 31.85 -31.02
N ASP A 402 -0.38 32.35 -30.22
CA ASP A 402 -0.87 33.72 -30.25
C ASP A 402 -0.79 34.34 -28.86
N ASN A 403 0.18 35.22 -28.68
CA ASN A 403 0.46 35.95 -27.44
C ASN A 403 0.56 35.05 -26.20
N VAL A 404 1.27 33.89 -26.30
CA VAL A 404 1.33 32.89 -25.26
C VAL A 404 2.23 33.29 -24.10
N TRP A 405 1.67 33.31 -22.87
CA TRP A 405 2.40 33.51 -21.64
C TRP A 405 2.33 32.22 -20.81
N PHE A 406 3.47 31.84 -20.26
CA PHE A 406 3.56 30.63 -19.46
C PHE A 406 4.60 30.74 -18.35
N GLN A 407 4.21 30.21 -17.15
CA GLN A 407 5.09 30.02 -15.98
C GLN A 407 4.85 28.65 -15.34
N TYR A 408 5.90 28.04 -14.79
CA TYR A 408 5.75 26.80 -14.01
C TYR A 408 5.27 27.10 -12.59
N ASP A 409 5.88 28.06 -11.92
CA ASP A 409 5.51 28.51 -10.57
C ASP A 409 5.27 30.03 -10.58
N ASN A 410 6.26 30.84 -10.18
CA ASN A 410 6.12 32.30 -10.09
C ASN A 410 6.90 33.06 -11.17
N ASP A 411 7.81 32.39 -11.89
CA ASP A 411 8.66 33.03 -12.87
C ASP A 411 8.18 32.77 -14.30
N TRP A 412 7.96 33.85 -15.04
CA TRP A 412 7.55 33.78 -16.45
C TRP A 412 8.64 33.19 -17.34
N VAL A 413 8.34 32.02 -17.91
CA VAL A 413 9.23 31.29 -18.84
C VAL A 413 8.97 31.71 -20.28
N LEU A 414 7.71 31.89 -20.67
CA LEU A 414 7.34 32.46 -21.99
C LEU A 414 6.58 33.77 -21.78
N LYS A 415 6.84 34.75 -22.64
CA LYS A 415 6.38 36.14 -22.50
C LYS A 415 5.85 36.67 -23.83
N GLY A 416 4.54 36.49 -24.09
CA GLY A 416 3.87 36.99 -25.28
C GLY A 416 4.36 36.33 -26.57
N LEU A 417 4.60 35.01 -26.56
CA LEU A 417 5.14 34.28 -27.68
C LEU A 417 4.08 34.10 -28.78
N SER A 418 4.41 34.56 -30.01
CA SER A 418 3.54 34.41 -31.19
C SER A 418 4.33 33.92 -32.40
N PHE A 419 3.92 32.81 -33.01
CA PHE A 419 4.44 32.26 -34.24
C PHE A 419 3.50 31.26 -34.87
N LYS A 420 3.74 30.90 -36.13
CA LYS A 420 2.92 29.95 -36.89
C LYS A 420 3.81 28.86 -37.52
N VAL A 421 3.32 27.61 -37.47
CA VAL A 421 3.91 26.44 -38.13
C VAL A 421 2.90 25.90 -39.14
N GLU A 422 3.21 26.00 -40.41
CA GLU A 422 2.34 25.51 -41.50
C GLU A 422 2.49 23.99 -41.64
N LYS A 423 1.44 23.34 -42.14
CA LYS A 423 1.44 21.90 -42.40
C LYS A 423 2.55 21.51 -43.38
N GLY A 424 3.28 20.41 -43.07
CA GLY A 424 4.37 19.89 -43.89
C GLY A 424 5.68 20.71 -43.80
N LYS A 425 5.73 21.77 -42.98
CA LYS A 425 6.94 22.57 -42.79
C LYS A 425 7.74 22.09 -41.58
N THR A 426 9.06 22.29 -41.70
CA THR A 426 10.02 22.05 -40.61
C THR A 426 10.38 23.37 -39.96
N VAL A 427 10.03 23.54 -38.69
CA VAL A 427 10.35 24.73 -37.89
C VAL A 427 11.39 24.38 -36.82
N ALA A 428 12.52 25.05 -36.82
CA ALA A 428 13.55 24.94 -35.81
C ALA A 428 13.41 26.04 -34.75
N ILE A 429 13.37 25.64 -33.49
CA ILE A 429 13.35 26.54 -32.33
C ILE A 429 14.77 26.58 -31.76
N VAL A 430 15.38 27.74 -31.74
CA VAL A 430 16.79 27.94 -31.35
C VAL A 430 16.93 29.06 -30.32
N GLY A 431 17.99 29.05 -29.54
CA GLY A 431 18.27 30.06 -28.53
C GLY A 431 19.12 29.52 -27.37
N PRO A 432 19.59 30.38 -26.47
CA PRO A 432 20.41 29.97 -25.34
C PRO A 432 19.65 29.00 -24.37
N THR A 433 20.41 28.32 -23.54
CA THR A 433 19.82 27.46 -22.47
C THR A 433 18.95 28.33 -21.56
N GLY A 434 17.77 27.81 -21.17
CA GLY A 434 16.81 28.56 -20.37
C GLY A 434 15.93 29.55 -21.15
N ALA A 435 16.02 29.63 -22.49
CA ALA A 435 15.16 30.49 -23.29
C ALA A 435 13.70 30.06 -23.43
N GLY A 436 13.28 28.91 -22.85
CA GLY A 436 11.92 28.40 -22.91
C GLY A 436 11.62 27.42 -24.06
N LYS A 437 12.62 26.94 -24.78
CA LYS A 437 12.46 26.04 -25.94
C LYS A 437 11.71 24.76 -25.63
N SER A 438 12.15 24.00 -24.61
CA SER A 438 11.51 22.74 -24.20
C SER A 438 10.10 22.96 -23.62
N THR A 439 9.82 24.15 -23.09
CA THR A 439 8.47 24.52 -22.64
C THR A 439 7.49 24.58 -23.80
N ILE A 440 7.88 25.16 -24.95
CA ILE A 440 7.02 25.28 -26.14
C ILE A 440 6.54 23.90 -26.60
N VAL A 441 7.47 22.92 -26.69
CA VAL A 441 7.15 21.57 -27.17
C VAL A 441 6.35 20.75 -26.16
N GLN A 442 6.37 21.12 -24.88
CA GLN A 442 5.53 20.49 -23.84
C GLN A 442 4.11 21.09 -23.78
N LEU A 443 3.94 22.36 -24.19
CA LEU A 443 2.64 23.01 -24.24
C LEU A 443 1.77 22.49 -25.39
N LEU A 444 2.34 22.14 -26.53
CA LEU A 444 1.60 21.70 -27.71
C LEU A 444 0.79 20.41 -27.47
N PRO A 445 1.32 19.33 -26.83
CA PRO A 445 0.54 18.14 -26.46
C PRO A 445 -0.32 18.36 -25.19
N ARG A 446 -0.43 19.60 -24.72
CA ARG A 446 -1.18 20.00 -23.53
C ARG A 446 -0.76 19.19 -22.30
N LEU A 447 0.56 19.11 -22.03
CA LEU A 447 1.09 18.60 -20.76
C LEU A 447 0.98 19.64 -19.64
N TYR A 448 0.89 20.91 -20.00
CA TYR A 448 0.61 22.07 -19.16
C TYR A 448 -0.40 22.99 -19.87
N ASP A 449 -1.22 23.68 -19.12
CA ASP A 449 -2.10 24.75 -19.63
C ASP A 449 -1.40 26.11 -19.51
N ILE A 450 -1.60 26.96 -20.51
CA ILE A 450 -1.06 28.33 -20.54
C ILE A 450 -1.86 29.25 -19.63
N GLN A 451 -1.24 30.34 -19.15
CA GLN A 451 -1.89 31.34 -18.32
C GLN A 451 -2.59 32.41 -19.16
N GLU A 452 -1.92 32.90 -20.24
CA GLU A 452 -2.49 33.92 -21.12
C GLU A 452 -2.20 33.58 -22.60
N GLY A 453 -3.01 34.12 -23.50
CA GLY A 453 -2.92 33.84 -24.93
C GLY A 453 -3.68 32.58 -25.35
N VAL A 454 -3.37 32.06 -26.54
CA VAL A 454 -4.01 30.86 -27.06
C VAL A 454 -3.06 30.09 -27.99
N ILE A 455 -3.14 28.76 -27.91
CA ILE A 455 -2.49 27.86 -28.89
C ILE A 455 -3.62 27.27 -29.74
N ARG A 456 -3.51 27.37 -31.05
CA ARG A 456 -4.51 26.86 -31.99
C ARG A 456 -3.95 25.77 -32.88
N ILE A 457 -4.80 24.82 -33.25
CA ILE A 457 -4.57 23.83 -34.32
C ILE A 457 -5.77 23.92 -35.27
N ASN A 458 -5.54 24.05 -36.55
CA ASN A 458 -6.58 24.26 -37.55
C ASN A 458 -7.49 25.47 -37.22
N GLY A 459 -6.93 26.55 -36.66
CA GLY A 459 -7.66 27.75 -36.24
C GLY A 459 -8.46 27.63 -34.93
N LYS A 460 -8.61 26.42 -34.34
CA LYS A 460 -9.30 26.19 -33.07
C LYS A 460 -8.32 26.06 -31.90
N SER A 461 -8.71 26.54 -30.73
CA SER A 461 -7.91 26.38 -29.49
C SER A 461 -7.68 24.90 -29.16
N ILE A 462 -6.48 24.54 -28.71
CA ILE A 462 -6.18 23.17 -28.25
C ILE A 462 -7.02 22.76 -27.04
N ASN A 463 -7.55 23.71 -26.28
CA ASN A 463 -8.40 23.47 -25.11
C ASN A 463 -9.82 23.01 -25.48
N THR A 464 -10.24 23.21 -26.73
CA THR A 464 -11.55 22.73 -27.23
C THR A 464 -11.53 21.25 -27.66
N PHE A 465 -10.34 20.67 -27.79
CA PHE A 465 -10.19 19.28 -28.18
C PHE A 465 -10.02 18.35 -26.96
N THR A 466 -10.42 17.10 -27.12
CA THR A 466 -10.06 16.07 -26.11
C THR A 466 -8.54 15.85 -26.13
N GLN A 467 -7.94 15.71 -24.95
CA GLN A 467 -6.49 15.48 -24.83
C GLN A 467 -6.03 14.25 -25.62
N LYS A 468 -6.89 13.23 -25.66
CA LYS A 468 -6.60 11.98 -26.39
C LYS A 468 -6.47 12.26 -27.89
N SER A 469 -7.48 12.90 -28.52
CA SER A 469 -7.46 13.17 -29.96
C SER A 469 -6.32 14.14 -30.34
N LEU A 470 -6.05 15.15 -29.52
CA LEU A 470 -4.92 16.08 -29.71
C LEU A 470 -3.59 15.31 -29.71
N ARG A 471 -3.38 14.47 -28.70
CA ARG A 471 -2.14 13.70 -28.55
C ARG A 471 -2.00 12.61 -29.62
N GLU A 472 -3.08 12.09 -30.17
CA GLU A 472 -3.05 11.15 -31.31
C GLU A 472 -2.43 11.79 -32.55
N GLN A 473 -2.63 13.10 -32.77
CA GLN A 473 -2.04 13.83 -33.89
C GLN A 473 -0.56 14.22 -33.70
N ILE A 474 0.03 13.94 -32.54
CA ILE A 474 1.39 14.41 -32.20
C ILE A 474 2.28 13.21 -31.84
N ALA A 475 3.39 13.04 -32.55
CA ALA A 475 4.50 12.17 -32.16
C ALA A 475 5.57 13.00 -31.45
N PHE A 476 6.20 12.47 -30.41
CA PHE A 476 7.16 13.18 -29.58
C PHE A 476 8.43 12.36 -29.35
N VAL A 477 9.59 12.96 -29.64
CA VAL A 477 10.91 12.40 -29.35
C VAL A 477 11.58 13.26 -28.27
N PRO A 478 11.74 12.76 -27.04
CA PRO A 478 12.33 13.53 -25.94
C PRO A 478 13.85 13.61 -26.06
N GLN A 479 14.46 14.59 -25.38
CA GLN A 479 15.89 14.76 -25.27
C GLN A 479 16.61 13.52 -24.71
N LYS A 480 16.05 12.94 -23.64
CA LYS A 480 16.50 11.68 -23.05
C LYS A 480 15.41 10.63 -23.26
N PRO A 481 15.61 9.66 -24.17
CA PRO A 481 14.63 8.62 -24.42
C PRO A 481 14.45 7.72 -23.19
N PHE A 482 13.21 7.39 -22.90
CA PHE A 482 12.87 6.40 -21.91
C PHE A 482 12.43 5.11 -22.59
N LEU A 483 13.11 4.01 -22.28
CA LEU A 483 12.78 2.69 -22.76
C LEU A 483 12.25 1.84 -21.60
N PHE A 484 11.15 1.16 -21.84
CA PHE A 484 10.52 0.29 -20.87
C PHE A 484 11.24 -1.07 -20.80
N LEU A 485 11.15 -1.72 -19.65
CA LEU A 485 11.59 -3.09 -19.44
C LEU A 485 10.64 -4.04 -20.18
N ASP A 486 10.87 -4.16 -21.49
CA ASP A 486 10.06 -4.94 -22.41
C ASP A 486 10.87 -5.21 -23.68
N THR A 487 10.31 -5.95 -24.64
CA THR A 487 10.99 -6.21 -25.91
C THR A 487 11.20 -4.93 -26.74
N VAL A 488 12.13 -5.00 -27.68
CA VAL A 488 12.34 -3.91 -28.66
C VAL A 488 11.05 -3.63 -29.43
N ALA A 489 10.34 -4.67 -29.87
CA ALA A 489 9.07 -4.53 -30.59
C ALA A 489 8.01 -3.80 -29.77
N GLU A 490 7.82 -4.18 -28.50
CA GLU A 490 6.87 -3.54 -27.60
C GLU A 490 7.28 -2.09 -27.27
N ASN A 491 8.57 -1.81 -27.19
CA ASN A 491 9.06 -0.45 -27.04
C ASN A 491 8.77 0.44 -28.26
N ILE A 492 8.81 -0.10 -29.47
CA ILE A 492 8.46 0.64 -30.69
C ILE A 492 6.95 0.81 -30.83
N SER A 493 6.17 -0.26 -30.63
CA SER A 493 4.71 -0.22 -30.76
C SER A 493 4.04 0.58 -29.63
N TYR A 494 4.60 0.52 -28.44
CA TYR A 494 4.14 1.19 -27.20
C TYR A 494 2.62 1.12 -27.01
N GLY A 495 2.11 -0.10 -26.99
CA GLY A 495 0.67 -0.39 -26.76
C GLY A 495 -0.23 -0.18 -27.97
N GLN A 496 0.29 0.21 -29.12
CA GLN A 496 -0.45 0.22 -30.38
C GLN A 496 -0.50 -1.20 -30.95
N LYS A 497 -1.62 -1.55 -31.58
CA LYS A 497 -1.77 -2.84 -32.26
C LYS A 497 -1.15 -2.78 -33.64
N LEU A 498 0.18 -2.85 -33.72
CA LEU A 498 0.94 -2.83 -34.99
C LEU A 498 1.37 -4.24 -35.38
N SER A 499 1.39 -4.51 -36.68
CA SER A 499 2.01 -5.74 -37.19
C SER A 499 3.54 -5.63 -37.10
N ILE A 500 4.22 -6.78 -37.12
CA ILE A 500 5.69 -6.79 -37.07
C ILE A 500 6.29 -6.07 -38.28
N GLU A 501 5.64 -6.14 -39.44
CA GLU A 501 6.07 -5.42 -40.65
C GLU A 501 5.98 -3.91 -40.49
N GLN A 502 4.94 -3.40 -39.80
CA GLN A 502 4.81 -1.97 -39.50
C GLN A 502 5.89 -1.51 -38.53
N ILE A 503 6.21 -2.33 -37.51
CA ILE A 503 7.28 -2.06 -36.56
C ILE A 503 8.64 -2.03 -37.26
N GLN A 504 8.93 -3.01 -38.13
CA GLN A 504 10.15 -3.07 -38.92
C GLN A 504 10.27 -1.87 -39.88
N HIS A 505 9.17 -1.48 -40.52
CA HIS A 505 9.14 -0.32 -41.39
C HIS A 505 9.47 0.97 -40.64
N ALA A 506 8.89 1.16 -39.45
CA ALA A 506 9.22 2.31 -38.62
C ALA A 506 10.70 2.29 -38.14
N ALA A 507 11.21 1.12 -37.78
CA ALA A 507 12.60 0.92 -37.38
C ALA A 507 13.57 1.21 -38.53
N LYS A 508 13.27 0.78 -39.77
CA LYS A 508 14.06 1.08 -40.96
C LYS A 508 14.13 2.58 -41.24
N LYS A 509 12.96 3.26 -41.18
CA LYS A 509 12.92 4.72 -41.33
C LYS A 509 13.71 5.48 -40.26
N ALA A 510 13.82 4.91 -39.07
CA ALA A 510 14.61 5.46 -37.96
C ALA A 510 16.09 5.02 -38.00
N TYR A 511 16.53 4.30 -39.02
CA TYR A 511 17.86 3.66 -39.10
C TYR A 511 18.20 2.80 -37.87
N ALA A 512 17.17 2.15 -37.30
CA ALA A 512 17.29 1.30 -36.12
C ALA A 512 17.33 -0.20 -36.47
N ASP A 513 16.78 -0.61 -37.63
CA ASP A 513 16.64 -2.01 -38.03
C ASP A 513 17.96 -2.79 -38.01
N GLU A 514 19.03 -2.14 -38.53
CA GLU A 514 20.35 -2.76 -38.65
C GLU A 514 20.87 -3.23 -37.30
N PHE A 515 20.97 -2.36 -36.30
CA PHE A 515 21.45 -2.77 -34.97
C PHE A 515 20.47 -3.65 -34.22
N ILE A 516 19.14 -3.55 -34.49
CA ILE A 516 18.15 -4.42 -33.86
C ILE A 516 18.37 -5.86 -34.30
N LEU A 517 18.67 -6.09 -35.58
CA LEU A 517 18.96 -7.43 -36.12
C LEU A 517 20.26 -8.04 -35.57
N GLU A 518 21.20 -7.22 -35.10
CA GLU A 518 22.44 -7.65 -34.45
C GLU A 518 22.20 -8.07 -32.99
N LEU A 519 21.07 -7.70 -32.37
CA LEU A 519 20.73 -8.10 -31.02
C LEU A 519 20.42 -9.62 -30.95
N PRO A 520 20.66 -10.30 -29.81
CA PRO A 520 20.58 -11.76 -29.69
C PRO A 520 19.24 -12.36 -30.16
N GLN A 521 18.13 -11.64 -30.01
CA GLN A 521 16.78 -12.07 -30.41
C GLN A 521 16.10 -11.05 -31.35
N GLY A 522 16.87 -10.14 -31.95
CA GLY A 522 16.35 -9.09 -32.83
C GLY A 522 15.26 -8.26 -32.14
N TYR A 523 14.12 -8.14 -32.79
CA TYR A 523 12.96 -7.39 -32.26
C TYR A 523 12.35 -7.97 -30.97
N HIS A 524 12.59 -9.23 -30.65
CA HIS A 524 12.16 -9.89 -29.43
C HIS A 524 13.15 -9.80 -28.28
N THR A 525 14.28 -9.10 -28.48
CA THR A 525 15.26 -8.87 -27.42
C THR A 525 14.64 -8.02 -26.30
N GLU A 526 14.67 -8.52 -25.06
CA GLU A 526 14.26 -7.79 -23.88
C GLU A 526 15.31 -6.71 -23.54
N LEU A 527 14.85 -5.51 -23.35
CA LEU A 527 15.68 -4.39 -22.93
C LEU A 527 15.85 -4.39 -21.41
N SER A 528 17.03 -4.07 -20.93
CA SER A 528 17.27 -3.84 -19.51
C SER A 528 16.57 -2.57 -19.04
N GLU A 529 16.47 -2.40 -17.71
CA GLU A 529 15.88 -1.21 -17.09
C GLU A 529 16.47 0.07 -17.69
N THR A 530 15.60 0.92 -18.23
CA THR A 530 15.94 2.15 -18.97
C THR A 530 16.82 1.95 -20.22
N GLY A 531 16.91 0.72 -20.77
CA GLY A 531 17.68 0.44 -21.97
C GLY A 531 19.21 0.54 -21.81
N LYS A 532 19.74 0.33 -20.59
CA LYS A 532 21.18 0.44 -20.28
C LYS A 532 22.08 -0.48 -21.10
N ASN A 533 21.52 -1.51 -21.72
CA ASN A 533 22.21 -2.41 -22.64
C ASN A 533 22.37 -1.86 -24.06
N LEU A 534 21.89 -0.64 -24.33
CA LEU A 534 22.00 0.04 -25.61
C LEU A 534 22.83 1.31 -25.49
N SER A 535 23.53 1.68 -26.56
CA SER A 535 24.20 2.99 -26.65
C SER A 535 23.17 4.13 -26.69
N GLY A 536 23.56 5.34 -26.30
CA GLY A 536 22.68 6.52 -26.36
C GLY A 536 22.09 6.74 -27.76
N GLY A 537 22.88 6.49 -28.81
CA GLY A 537 22.43 6.57 -30.20
C GLY A 537 21.40 5.52 -30.58
N GLN A 538 21.58 4.29 -30.11
CA GLN A 538 20.59 3.22 -30.29
C GLN A 538 19.29 3.51 -29.56
N GLN A 539 19.36 4.00 -28.31
CA GLN A 539 18.17 4.42 -27.55
C GLN A 539 17.41 5.53 -28.27
N GLN A 540 18.11 6.52 -28.82
CA GLN A 540 17.49 7.62 -29.52
C GLN A 540 16.84 7.16 -30.84
N ARG A 541 17.49 6.28 -31.61
CA ARG A 541 16.90 5.69 -32.82
C ARG A 541 15.65 4.87 -32.51
N LEU A 542 15.61 4.13 -31.39
CA LEU A 542 14.38 3.46 -30.94
C LEU A 542 13.26 4.43 -30.56
N ALA A 543 13.60 5.57 -29.92
CA ALA A 543 12.60 6.60 -29.61
C ALA A 543 12.05 7.25 -30.88
N ILE A 544 12.88 7.44 -31.89
CA ILE A 544 12.44 7.92 -33.20
C ILE A 544 11.58 6.86 -33.89
N ALA A 545 11.97 5.57 -33.86
CA ALA A 545 11.16 4.48 -34.41
C ALA A 545 9.78 4.42 -33.75
N ARG A 546 9.68 4.57 -32.43
CA ARG A 546 8.42 4.69 -31.67
C ARG A 546 7.57 5.87 -32.15
N ALA A 547 8.18 7.03 -32.37
CA ALA A 547 7.50 8.22 -32.85
C ALA A 547 6.97 8.03 -34.28
N LEU A 548 7.74 7.39 -35.16
CA LEU A 548 7.36 7.08 -36.53
C LEU A 548 6.30 5.99 -36.63
N ALA A 549 6.36 4.98 -35.78
CA ALA A 549 5.35 3.91 -35.68
C ALA A 549 3.97 4.47 -35.37
N LYS A 550 3.88 5.58 -34.65
CA LYS A 550 2.63 6.28 -34.36
C LYS A 550 1.96 6.89 -35.59
N ASN A 551 2.70 7.16 -36.66
CA ASN A 551 2.24 7.74 -37.92
C ASN A 551 1.42 9.04 -37.74
N ALA A 552 1.84 9.90 -36.81
CA ALA A 552 1.17 11.16 -36.51
C ALA A 552 1.62 12.28 -37.47
N PRO A 553 0.72 13.20 -37.88
CA PRO A 553 1.03 14.26 -38.83
C PRO A 553 1.91 15.37 -38.25
N ILE A 554 2.08 15.45 -36.95
CA ILE A 554 2.94 16.40 -36.24
C ILE A 554 4.03 15.64 -35.51
N LEU A 555 5.29 15.96 -35.78
CA LEU A 555 6.46 15.40 -35.09
C LEU A 555 7.19 16.48 -34.30
N ILE A 556 7.29 16.28 -33.01
CA ILE A 556 8.03 17.15 -32.09
C ILE A 556 9.32 16.45 -31.69
N MET A 557 10.45 17.15 -31.78
CA MET A 557 11.74 16.63 -31.36
C MET A 557 12.43 17.61 -30.40
N ASP A 558 12.75 17.14 -29.20
CA ASP A 558 13.51 17.92 -28.20
C ASP A 558 14.96 17.43 -28.17
N GLU A 559 15.89 18.21 -28.76
CA GLU A 559 17.36 17.96 -28.79
C GLU A 559 17.75 16.51 -29.14
N ALA A 560 17.12 15.91 -30.13
CA ALA A 560 17.27 14.48 -30.44
C ALA A 560 18.72 14.05 -30.82
N THR A 561 19.69 14.96 -30.89
CA THR A 561 21.06 14.70 -31.36
C THR A 561 22.17 15.14 -30.39
N SER A 562 21.85 15.65 -29.19
CA SER A 562 22.82 16.36 -28.33
C SER A 562 23.92 15.48 -27.71
N SER A 563 23.71 14.16 -27.57
CA SER A 563 24.63 13.22 -26.91
C SER A 563 25.09 12.06 -27.78
N LEU A 564 25.14 12.27 -29.14
CA LEU A 564 25.36 11.20 -30.11
C LEU A 564 26.76 11.23 -30.72
N ASP A 565 27.28 10.05 -31.07
CA ASP A 565 28.42 9.87 -31.94
C ASP A 565 28.09 10.33 -33.37
N THR A 566 29.13 10.64 -34.15
CA THR A 566 29.00 11.20 -35.50
C THR A 566 28.18 10.31 -36.45
N VAL A 567 28.30 8.97 -36.33
CA VAL A 567 27.59 8.03 -37.20
C VAL A 567 26.10 8.06 -36.88
N SER A 568 25.73 7.95 -35.59
CA SER A 568 24.35 8.03 -35.15
C SER A 568 23.69 9.36 -35.48
N GLU A 569 24.45 10.47 -35.45
CA GLU A 569 23.97 11.80 -35.86
C GLU A 569 23.56 11.82 -37.34
N VAL A 570 24.39 11.23 -38.23
CA VAL A 570 24.09 11.16 -39.68
C VAL A 570 22.82 10.33 -39.92
N HIS A 571 22.67 9.20 -39.25
CA HIS A 571 21.47 8.38 -39.39
C HIS A 571 20.21 9.13 -38.96
N ILE A 572 20.24 9.82 -37.82
CA ILE A 572 19.10 10.59 -37.33
C ILE A 572 18.80 11.78 -38.23
N LYS A 573 19.84 12.48 -38.73
CA LYS A 573 19.66 13.55 -39.69
C LYS A 573 18.94 13.05 -40.95
N ASN A 574 19.38 11.93 -41.51
CA ASN A 574 18.75 11.33 -42.68
C ASN A 574 17.29 10.95 -42.42
N ALA A 575 17.00 10.33 -41.26
CA ALA A 575 15.62 10.01 -40.86
C ALA A 575 14.72 11.26 -40.80
N ILE A 576 15.23 12.35 -40.23
CA ILE A 576 14.48 13.63 -40.13
C ILE A 576 14.28 14.24 -41.54
N HIS A 577 15.30 14.19 -42.37
CA HIS A 577 15.27 14.75 -43.74
C HIS A 577 14.27 13.99 -44.62
N GLU A 578 14.20 12.65 -44.55
CA GLU A 578 13.23 11.84 -45.32
C GLU A 578 11.77 12.15 -44.97
N LEU A 579 11.51 12.65 -43.78
CA LEU A 579 10.17 13.03 -43.31
C LEU A 579 9.76 14.44 -43.74
N ARG A 580 10.67 15.22 -44.30
CA ARG A 580 10.41 16.59 -44.69
C ARG A 580 9.32 16.64 -45.79
N GLY A 581 8.35 17.54 -45.62
CA GLY A 581 7.19 17.65 -46.51
C GLY A 581 6.11 16.60 -46.29
N GLN A 582 6.41 15.47 -45.63
CA GLN A 582 5.44 14.44 -45.28
C GLN A 582 4.77 14.70 -43.94
N VAL A 583 5.55 15.18 -42.97
CA VAL A 583 5.14 15.43 -41.57
C VAL A 583 5.51 16.86 -41.19
N THR A 584 4.69 17.53 -40.44
CA THR A 584 4.98 18.84 -39.84
C THR A 584 5.93 18.65 -38.67
N GLN A 585 7.09 19.30 -38.72
CA GLN A 585 8.15 19.09 -37.75
C GLN A 585 8.40 20.35 -36.91
N VAL A 586 8.42 20.17 -35.58
CA VAL A 586 8.82 21.20 -34.60
C VAL A 586 10.04 20.67 -33.85
N ILE A 587 11.20 21.27 -34.10
CA ILE A 587 12.49 20.74 -33.66
C ILE A 587 13.18 21.75 -32.76
N ILE A 588 13.55 21.38 -31.55
CA ILE A 588 14.50 22.14 -30.74
C ILE A 588 15.89 21.78 -31.22
N ALA A 589 16.55 22.75 -31.86
CA ALA A 589 17.84 22.53 -32.51
C ALA A 589 18.99 23.10 -31.67
N HIS A 590 19.97 22.25 -31.41
CA HIS A 590 21.26 22.57 -30.79
C HIS A 590 22.45 22.26 -31.71
N ARG A 591 22.19 21.79 -32.94
CA ARG A 591 23.24 21.50 -33.96
C ARG A 591 22.97 22.23 -35.25
N LEU A 592 24.07 22.67 -35.89
CA LEU A 592 24.03 23.38 -37.16
C LEU A 592 23.28 22.62 -38.25
N SER A 593 23.51 21.30 -38.34
CA SER A 593 22.89 20.43 -39.35
C SER A 593 21.35 20.45 -39.30
N THR A 594 20.77 20.51 -38.11
CA THR A 594 19.32 20.57 -37.92
C THR A 594 18.74 21.95 -38.24
N ILE A 595 19.53 23.03 -38.01
CA ILE A 595 19.13 24.41 -38.27
C ILE A 595 19.18 24.69 -39.79
N GLU A 596 20.18 24.13 -40.48
CA GLU A 596 20.36 24.29 -41.93
C GLU A 596 19.20 23.74 -42.75
N ASP A 597 18.64 22.63 -42.31
CA ASP A 597 17.57 21.94 -43.02
C ASP A 597 16.15 22.47 -42.69
N ALA A 598 16.01 23.44 -41.77
CA ALA A 598 14.71 23.99 -41.41
C ALA A 598 14.16 24.98 -42.46
N ASP A 599 12.83 24.88 -42.72
CA ASP A 599 12.14 25.85 -43.58
C ASP A 599 12.01 27.22 -42.93
N LYS A 600 11.89 27.22 -41.59
CA LYS A 600 11.75 28.41 -40.76
C LYS A 600 12.47 28.21 -39.42
N ILE A 601 13.11 29.23 -38.96
CA ILE A 601 13.83 29.27 -37.69
C ILE A 601 13.19 30.33 -36.80
N ILE A 602 12.96 29.96 -35.53
CA ILE A 602 12.48 30.86 -34.47
C ILE A 602 13.61 31.03 -33.47
N TYR A 603 14.12 32.25 -33.34
CA TYR A 603 15.14 32.58 -32.36
C TYR A 603 14.52 33.16 -31.10
N LEU A 604 14.76 32.47 -29.97
CA LEU A 604 14.23 32.81 -28.64
C LEU A 604 15.34 33.30 -27.72
N GLU A 605 15.04 34.31 -26.94
CA GLU A 605 15.89 34.77 -25.84
C GLU A 605 15.02 35.18 -24.65
N LYS A 606 15.32 34.65 -23.46
CA LYS A 606 14.61 34.95 -22.18
C LYS A 606 13.09 34.87 -22.27
N GLY A 607 12.57 33.89 -23.00
CA GLY A 607 11.14 33.64 -23.14
C GLY A 607 10.42 34.46 -24.20
N VAL A 608 11.15 35.29 -24.96
CA VAL A 608 10.59 36.16 -26.00
C VAL A 608 11.12 35.73 -27.37
N LYS A 609 10.25 35.78 -28.39
CA LYS A 609 10.66 35.63 -29.78
C LYS A 609 11.38 36.91 -30.25
N ILE A 610 12.66 36.80 -30.52
CA ILE A 610 13.47 37.95 -31.01
C ILE A 610 13.38 38.08 -32.52
N ALA A 611 13.42 36.97 -33.25
CA ALA A 611 13.37 36.95 -34.69
C ALA A 611 12.80 35.63 -35.24
N GLU A 612 12.23 35.65 -36.44
CA GLU A 612 11.84 34.47 -37.20
C GLU A 612 12.11 34.67 -38.68
N GLY A 613 12.48 33.62 -39.39
CA GLY A 613 12.79 33.66 -40.81
C GLY A 613 13.62 32.47 -41.25
N THR A 614 14.15 32.53 -42.48
CA THR A 614 15.10 31.56 -42.98
C THR A 614 16.50 31.79 -42.36
N LYS A 615 17.38 30.81 -42.47
CA LYS A 615 18.76 30.91 -41.98
C LYS A 615 19.46 32.16 -42.49
N ASP A 616 19.37 32.42 -43.83
CA ASP A 616 20.09 33.51 -44.48
C ASP A 616 19.53 34.90 -44.11
N GLU A 617 18.24 34.99 -43.87
CA GLU A 617 17.59 36.19 -43.33
C GLU A 617 18.06 36.48 -41.92
N LEU A 618 18.04 35.47 -41.02
CA LEU A 618 18.40 35.66 -39.63
C LEU A 618 19.89 35.96 -39.43
N LEU A 619 20.76 35.40 -40.26
CA LEU A 619 22.20 35.74 -40.25
C LEU A 619 22.47 37.23 -40.59
N LYS A 620 21.57 37.86 -41.38
CA LYS A 620 21.66 39.27 -41.73
C LYS A 620 20.97 40.19 -40.75
N THR A 621 19.84 39.76 -40.18
CA THR A 621 18.94 40.62 -39.39
C THR A 621 19.08 40.47 -37.90
N CYS A 622 19.55 39.31 -37.38
CA CYS A 622 19.59 39.03 -35.97
C CYS A 622 21.01 38.79 -35.45
N ALA A 623 21.59 39.76 -34.76
CA ALA A 623 22.94 39.68 -34.20
C ALA A 623 23.09 38.52 -33.18
N GLY A 624 22.07 38.26 -32.36
CA GLY A 624 22.06 37.15 -31.39
C GLY A 624 22.12 35.78 -32.06
N PHE A 625 21.33 35.58 -33.13
CA PHE A 625 21.35 34.35 -33.91
C PHE A 625 22.71 34.18 -34.63
N LYS A 626 23.25 35.23 -35.23
CA LYS A 626 24.57 35.20 -35.91
C LYS A 626 25.66 34.78 -34.91
N LYS A 627 25.73 35.40 -33.75
CA LYS A 627 26.70 35.04 -32.70
C LYS A 627 26.59 33.56 -32.28
N MET A 628 25.37 33.08 -32.09
CA MET A 628 25.11 31.65 -31.74
C MET A 628 25.56 30.73 -32.88
N TRP A 629 25.26 31.09 -34.14
CA TRP A 629 25.63 30.36 -35.34
C TRP A 629 27.15 30.24 -35.47
N ASP A 630 27.88 31.36 -35.34
CA ASP A 630 29.34 31.41 -35.44
C ASP A 630 30.00 30.56 -34.35
N LEU A 631 29.49 30.60 -33.12
CA LEU A 631 29.98 29.74 -32.04
C LEU A 631 29.80 28.25 -32.34
N MET A 632 28.66 27.85 -32.88
CA MET A 632 28.37 26.46 -33.25
C MET A 632 29.26 26.01 -34.43
N ARG A 633 29.55 26.90 -35.37
CA ARG A 633 30.42 26.63 -36.53
C ARG A 633 31.86 26.43 -36.10
N HIS A 634 32.41 27.30 -35.27
CA HIS A 634 33.79 27.18 -34.76
C HIS A 634 33.96 25.89 -33.93
N SER A 635 32.97 25.50 -33.14
CA SER A 635 33.01 24.23 -32.42
C SER A 635 33.06 23.01 -33.34
N LYS A 636 32.45 23.08 -34.54
CA LYS A 636 32.47 21.99 -35.53
C LYS A 636 33.82 21.95 -36.29
N GLU A 637 34.40 23.11 -36.60
CA GLU A 637 35.69 23.20 -37.27
C GLU A 637 36.85 22.73 -36.38
N HIS A 638 36.82 23.01 -35.07
CA HIS A 638 37.79 22.50 -34.09
C HIS A 638 37.69 20.99 -33.84
N LEU A 639 36.53 20.39 -34.04
CA LEU A 639 36.34 18.93 -33.93
C LEU A 639 36.74 18.20 -35.24
N ALA A 640 36.78 18.90 -36.38
CA ALA A 640 37.13 18.34 -37.67
C ALA A 640 38.65 18.45 -38.01
N ASN A 641 39.38 19.29 -37.29
CA ASN A 641 40.83 19.43 -37.38
C ASN A 641 41.44 19.29 -35.97
N PRO A 642 41.79 18.02 -35.53
CA PRO A 642 42.44 17.80 -34.26
C PRO A 642 43.89 18.32 -34.21
#